data_410d3c59290899277f5d4138afb41eab
#
_entry.id   410d3c59290899277f5d4138afb41eab
#
_cell.length_a   1.000
_cell.length_b   1.000
_cell.length_c   1.000
_cell.angle_alpha   90.00
_cell.angle_beta   90.00
_cell.angle_gamma   90.00
#
_symmetry.space_group_name_H-M   'P 1'
#
loop_
_entity.id
_entity.type
_entity.pdbx_description
1 polymer ?
#
loop_
_entity_poly.entity_id
_entity_poly.type
_entity_poly.pdbx_seq_one_letter_code
_entity_poly.pdbx_strand_id
1 'polypeptide(L)'
;KPPQPQNSLPPFFKDETEYLQWKDRLAQYDVQRTELTSGIQQATIGIDSGSTTTKIVVLDENNRILYSYYHDNKGNPIKAVEEGLQKLHKECQEKGTILQIKGGCSTGYGEDLIKAAFQMDAGIIETIAHYMAAKHINKDVSFILDIGGQDMKAIFTNGGIINRIEINEACSSGCGSFISTFAQSLDYKVEDFAKAACFSKAPCDLGTRCTVFMNSKVKQVLREGASVADIAAGLSYSVVKNCLYKVLQLKKPDELGKHIVVQGGTMRNDAIVRGLEKLTGKEVFRSDCPELMGALGCALYAKQLKTAKVTNLENMMHQAQFTSRQVQCNGCENQCAITRYAFGNGEHYFSGNKCEKVFTNKGNVSEKGVNAYEKKIELLFDRQVNIAAPLLTIGIPRCLNMYEEYPFWHSLFTECGIRVCLSDASTFNKYEKAANMVMSDNICFPAKLVHSHIQNLIEYKVDRIFMPFVIFEEIDKQQQNSYNCPIVSGYSQVIKNVQTDNLPIDHPAITFKDTGLLYKQCRDYLSTLGVQEQVVKKAFDHALKAQDAFEKELIAYNRQIVEEGNKKQKLIILLAGRPYHSDPLVQHKISNMISAMGVYIITDDIVRHQDIPLKEVNFLAQWAFTNRILKSAKWAAQQGNHVQYMQLTSFGCGPDAFLIDEIRTLLKQYNKNLTLLKIDDVSNTGSIKLRVRSLVESLHISLQQAEERQVQKPLSLPLFTKKDRKKKIIAPFFTPFISPLIPSIFKVAGYEMETLPISDECSCDWGLKYSNNEVCYPATLIVGDIVKAFKEGRYNPDNTCVAITQTGGQCRASNYISLIKKALIENGYTHTPILSIAFGSGIDNQQPGFKVNWLKVLPIALAAVLYSDCIAKFYYAAVVREKKPGQAAKLKDMYLEAAKPLILKNRPEDLLSYLSLAVDEFNQICQQKSYPKVGVVGEIFLKFNPFAQKDITTWLIDRGIEVVPPLMTDFFMQSFVNMKVNQDSHIKKKYIPDFAIDWLYGKVQKQIDKINKIGKAF
;
A
#
# COMPACT_ATOMS: atom_id res chain seq x y z
N LYS A 1 23.85 14.89 35.79
CA LYS A 1 23.55 15.07 34.36
C LYS A 1 22.48 14.04 33.99
N PRO A 2 21.36 14.41 33.39
CA PRO A 2 20.42 13.43 32.87
C PRO A 2 21.15 12.56 31.81
N PRO A 3 20.86 11.25 31.70
CA PRO A 3 21.47 10.42 30.68
C PRO A 3 21.12 10.97 29.30
N GLN A 4 22.12 11.14 28.46
CA GLN A 4 21.88 11.48 27.06
C GLN A 4 21.08 10.32 26.41
N PRO A 5 20.06 10.60 25.59
CA PRO A 5 19.31 9.57 24.89
C PRO A 5 20.29 8.74 24.06
N GLN A 6 20.19 7.42 24.18
CA GLN A 6 21.11 6.46 23.57
C GLN A 6 21.14 6.49 22.04
N ASN A 7 20.16 7.14 21.38
CA ASN A 7 20.07 7.29 19.92
C ASN A 7 19.85 8.75 19.56
N SER A 8 20.92 9.50 19.30
CA SER A 8 20.84 10.86 18.75
C SER A 8 21.25 10.87 17.28
N LEU A 9 20.51 11.65 16.48
CA LEU A 9 20.86 11.96 15.10
C LEU A 9 21.94 13.06 15.05
N PRO A 10 22.69 13.21 13.95
CA PRO A 10 23.64 14.28 13.82
C PRO A 10 22.94 15.65 13.85
N PRO A 11 23.54 16.67 14.52
CA PRO A 11 23.01 18.02 14.51
C PRO A 11 23.01 18.61 13.09
N PHE A 12 22.05 19.52 12.82
CA PHE A 12 21.94 20.15 11.52
C PHE A 12 23.14 21.06 11.21
N PHE A 13 23.54 21.88 12.16
CA PHE A 13 24.67 22.77 12.10
C PHE A 13 25.56 22.58 13.32
N LYS A 14 26.86 22.72 13.15
CA LYS A 14 27.84 22.63 14.25
C LYS A 14 27.81 23.89 15.11
N ASP A 15 27.68 25.04 14.45
CA ASP A 15 27.68 26.37 15.05
C ASP A 15 26.93 27.37 14.16
N GLU A 16 26.83 28.59 14.63
CA GLU A 16 26.15 29.70 13.94
C GLU A 16 26.88 30.10 12.65
N THR A 17 28.20 29.92 12.59
CA THR A 17 29.00 30.24 11.40
C THR A 17 28.63 29.30 10.23
N GLU A 18 28.53 28.01 10.48
CA GLU A 18 28.07 27.03 9.45
C GLU A 18 26.65 27.35 8.98
N TYR A 19 25.76 27.75 9.91
CA TYR A 19 24.40 28.15 9.56
C TYR A 19 24.39 29.40 8.64
N LEU A 20 25.15 30.44 8.94
CA LEU A 20 25.21 31.64 8.14
C LEU A 20 25.80 31.38 6.76
N GLN A 21 26.89 30.63 6.66
CA GLN A 21 27.46 30.23 5.36
C GLN A 21 26.48 29.43 4.51
N TRP A 22 25.71 28.57 5.15
CA TRP A 22 24.67 27.82 4.46
C TRP A 22 23.54 28.75 3.95
N LYS A 23 23.14 29.73 4.73
CA LYS A 23 22.14 30.74 4.32
C LYS A 23 22.66 31.58 3.14
N ASP A 24 23.92 32.03 3.17
CA ASP A 24 24.55 32.80 2.10
C ASP A 24 24.59 32.01 0.79
N ARG A 25 24.83 30.70 0.87
CA ARG A 25 24.75 29.84 -0.30
C ARG A 25 23.34 29.79 -0.89
N LEU A 26 22.30 29.71 -0.07
CA LEU A 26 20.92 29.68 -0.54
C LEU A 26 20.49 31.02 -1.14
N ALA A 27 20.94 32.13 -0.59
CA ALA A 27 20.60 33.48 -1.06
C ALA A 27 20.99 33.74 -2.53
N GLN A 28 21.89 32.92 -3.11
CA GLN A 28 22.23 32.98 -4.54
C GLN A 28 21.04 32.60 -5.45
N TYR A 29 20.01 31.94 -4.90
CA TYR A 29 18.82 31.47 -5.62
C TYR A 29 17.57 32.31 -5.29
N ASP A 30 17.74 33.48 -4.66
CA ASP A 30 16.64 34.39 -4.34
C ASP A 30 16.03 34.96 -5.63
N VAL A 31 14.68 35.06 -5.64
CA VAL A 31 13.97 35.62 -6.77
C VAL A 31 14.11 37.15 -6.76
N GLN A 32 14.60 37.70 -7.86
CA GLN A 32 14.79 39.15 -7.97
C GLN A 32 13.46 39.89 -7.78
N ARG A 33 13.51 41.00 -7.05
CA ARG A 33 12.37 41.89 -6.78
C ARG A 33 12.64 43.29 -7.34
N THR A 34 11.57 43.99 -7.66
CA THR A 34 11.61 45.37 -8.10
C THR A 34 10.40 46.12 -7.56
N GLU A 35 10.47 47.43 -7.50
CA GLU A 35 9.37 48.26 -6.99
C GLU A 35 8.42 48.70 -8.11
N LEU A 36 7.17 48.98 -7.72
CA LEU A 36 6.22 49.70 -8.57
C LEU A 36 6.72 51.12 -8.80
N THR A 37 6.72 51.59 -10.02
CA THR A 37 7.16 52.91 -10.42
C THR A 37 6.03 53.73 -11.02
N SER A 38 6.07 55.04 -10.92
CA SER A 38 5.06 55.94 -11.53
C SER A 38 5.00 55.75 -13.06
N GLY A 39 3.79 55.74 -13.63
CA GLY A 39 3.54 55.57 -15.04
C GLY A 39 3.00 54.17 -15.39
N ILE A 40 3.04 53.84 -16.68
CA ILE A 40 2.51 52.58 -17.19
C ILE A 40 3.57 51.48 -17.00
N GLN A 41 3.21 50.42 -16.26
CA GLN A 41 4.02 49.21 -16.11
C GLN A 41 3.26 47.99 -16.67
N GLN A 42 3.96 47.20 -17.47
CA GLN A 42 3.40 45.94 -18.01
C GLN A 42 3.78 44.81 -17.08
N ALA A 43 2.82 43.93 -16.81
CA ALA A 43 3.02 42.83 -15.87
C ALA A 43 2.27 41.56 -16.29
N THR A 44 2.68 40.44 -15.72
CA THR A 44 1.93 39.19 -15.75
C THR A 44 1.56 38.78 -14.33
N ILE A 45 0.39 38.16 -14.17
CA ILE A 45 -0.13 37.75 -12.86
C ILE A 45 -0.30 36.24 -12.79
N GLY A 46 0.17 35.66 -11.69
CA GLY A 46 -0.06 34.25 -11.36
C GLY A 46 -0.77 34.11 -10.01
N ILE A 47 -1.79 33.27 -9.97
CA ILE A 47 -2.56 33.00 -8.77
C ILE A 47 -2.53 31.51 -8.45
N ASP A 48 -2.06 31.17 -7.25
CA ASP A 48 -2.13 29.84 -6.69
C ASP A 48 -3.16 29.82 -5.56
N SER A 49 -4.32 29.18 -5.84
CA SER A 49 -5.41 29.07 -4.88
C SER A 49 -5.48 27.61 -4.38
N GLY A 50 -4.76 27.34 -3.29
CA GLY A 50 -4.77 26.05 -2.61
C GLY A 50 -6.03 25.81 -1.77
N SER A 51 -6.08 24.70 -1.04
CA SER A 51 -7.20 24.34 -0.15
C SER A 51 -7.33 25.29 1.05
N THR A 52 -6.23 25.80 1.58
CA THR A 52 -6.18 26.64 2.78
C THR A 52 -5.68 28.05 2.53
N THR A 53 -4.83 28.26 1.54
CA THR A 53 -4.14 29.53 1.30
C THR A 53 -4.22 29.96 -0.15
N THR A 54 -4.25 31.28 -0.37
CA THR A 54 -4.13 31.92 -1.69
C THR A 54 -2.85 32.72 -1.78
N LYS A 55 -2.15 32.58 -2.91
CA LYS A 55 -0.93 33.32 -3.23
C LYS A 55 -1.11 34.02 -4.56
N ILE A 56 -0.62 35.24 -4.65
CA ILE A 56 -0.58 36.05 -5.87
C ILE A 56 0.85 36.52 -6.09
N VAL A 57 1.35 36.37 -7.30
CA VAL A 57 2.63 36.91 -7.74
C VAL A 57 2.43 37.74 -9.01
N VAL A 58 2.95 38.94 -9.05
CA VAL A 58 2.96 39.81 -10.21
C VAL A 58 4.40 40.04 -10.64
N LEU A 59 4.70 39.71 -11.89
CA LEU A 59 6.05 39.84 -12.48
C LEU A 59 6.11 40.98 -13.50
N ASP A 60 7.26 41.65 -13.53
CA ASP A 60 7.61 42.56 -14.61
C ASP A 60 8.07 41.83 -15.88
N GLU A 61 8.43 42.57 -16.90
CA GLU A 61 8.93 42.02 -18.16
C GLU A 61 10.26 41.28 -18.03
N ASN A 62 11.01 41.47 -16.94
CA ASN A 62 12.29 40.85 -16.66
C ASN A 62 12.19 39.66 -15.68
N ASN A 63 10.97 39.19 -15.38
CA ASN A 63 10.66 38.12 -14.41
C ASN A 63 11.04 38.50 -12.95
N ARG A 64 11.05 39.78 -12.61
CA ARG A 64 11.25 40.26 -11.24
C ARG A 64 9.89 40.43 -10.56
N ILE A 65 9.80 40.12 -9.28
CA ILE A 65 8.56 40.23 -8.51
C ILE A 65 8.29 41.73 -8.23
N LEU A 66 7.19 42.27 -8.77
CA LEU A 66 6.63 43.58 -8.46
C LEU A 66 5.77 43.59 -7.21
N TYR A 67 5.01 42.49 -7.03
CA TYR A 67 4.09 42.33 -5.93
C TYR A 67 3.93 40.88 -5.58
N SER A 68 3.77 40.58 -4.27
CA SER A 68 3.45 39.23 -3.79
C SER A 68 2.45 39.29 -2.64
N TYR A 69 1.54 38.34 -2.62
CA TYR A 69 0.52 38.19 -1.60
C TYR A 69 0.40 36.76 -1.15
N TYR A 70 0.27 36.55 0.14
CA TYR A 70 0.05 35.23 0.76
C TYR A 70 -0.94 35.39 1.91
N HIS A 71 -2.06 34.70 1.85
CA HIS A 71 -3.10 34.75 2.87
C HIS A 71 -3.93 33.48 2.97
N ASP A 72 -4.57 33.28 4.13
CA ASP A 72 -5.50 32.19 4.38
C ASP A 72 -6.83 32.43 3.64
N ASN A 73 -7.37 31.42 2.96
CA ASN A 73 -8.64 31.47 2.21
C ASN A 73 -9.86 31.59 3.10
N LYS A 74 -9.80 31.12 4.35
CA LYS A 74 -10.95 31.02 5.27
C LYS A 74 -12.19 30.39 4.61
N GLY A 75 -11.98 29.44 3.70
CA GLY A 75 -13.03 28.75 2.95
C GLY A 75 -13.59 29.50 1.74
N ASN A 76 -13.12 30.73 1.44
CA ASN A 76 -13.56 31.52 0.29
C ASN A 76 -12.37 32.04 -0.54
N PRO A 77 -11.89 31.24 -1.52
CA PRO A 77 -10.74 31.62 -2.31
C PRO A 77 -10.95 32.86 -3.20
N ILE A 78 -12.17 33.08 -3.70
CA ILE A 78 -12.47 34.26 -4.54
C ILE A 78 -12.24 35.55 -3.73
N LYS A 79 -12.75 35.59 -2.49
CA LYS A 79 -12.58 36.73 -1.61
C LYS A 79 -11.13 36.95 -1.25
N ALA A 80 -10.36 35.89 -1.01
CA ALA A 80 -8.93 36.03 -0.70
C ALA A 80 -8.14 36.60 -1.88
N VAL A 81 -8.47 36.24 -3.13
CA VAL A 81 -7.88 36.84 -4.33
C VAL A 81 -8.28 38.28 -4.46
N GLU A 82 -9.56 38.60 -4.28
CA GLU A 82 -10.08 39.99 -4.34
C GLU A 82 -9.35 40.90 -3.33
N GLU A 83 -9.22 40.47 -2.08
CA GLU A 83 -8.47 41.22 -1.06
C GLU A 83 -7.00 41.48 -1.44
N GLY A 84 -6.35 40.47 -2.07
CA GLY A 84 -4.98 40.60 -2.58
C GLY A 84 -4.87 41.62 -3.72
N LEU A 85 -5.83 41.58 -4.66
CA LEU A 85 -5.89 42.53 -5.78
C LEU A 85 -6.23 43.95 -5.33
N GLN A 86 -7.11 44.14 -4.32
CA GLN A 86 -7.41 45.41 -3.71
C GLN A 86 -6.19 46.04 -3.07
N LYS A 87 -5.38 45.27 -2.35
CA LYS A 87 -4.11 45.75 -1.77
C LYS A 87 -3.13 46.19 -2.86
N LEU A 88 -2.96 45.40 -3.90
CA LEU A 88 -2.12 45.75 -5.05
C LEU A 88 -2.62 47.04 -5.73
N HIS A 89 -3.93 47.17 -5.94
CA HIS A 89 -4.53 48.35 -6.54
C HIS A 89 -4.24 49.59 -5.71
N LYS A 90 -4.36 49.51 -4.38
CA LYS A 90 -4.03 50.59 -3.46
C LYS A 90 -2.55 51.00 -3.55
N GLU A 91 -1.63 50.03 -3.56
CA GLU A 91 -0.20 50.30 -3.73
C GLU A 91 0.11 50.96 -5.07
N CYS A 92 -0.58 50.53 -6.16
CA CYS A 92 -0.46 51.19 -7.45
C CYS A 92 -0.95 52.65 -7.42
N GLN A 93 -2.07 52.92 -6.75
CA GLN A 93 -2.59 54.30 -6.58
C GLN A 93 -1.62 55.18 -5.79
N GLU A 94 -1.07 54.67 -4.70
CA GLU A 94 -0.10 55.39 -3.85
C GLU A 94 1.20 55.74 -4.60
N LYS A 95 1.64 54.87 -5.53
CA LYS A 95 2.87 55.09 -6.33
C LYS A 95 2.62 55.73 -7.70
N GLY A 96 1.35 55.99 -8.06
CA GLY A 96 0.99 56.56 -9.37
C GLY A 96 1.26 55.58 -10.53
N THR A 97 1.16 54.26 -10.28
CA THR A 97 1.41 53.21 -11.25
C THR A 97 0.13 52.81 -11.98
N ILE A 98 0.16 52.74 -13.29
CA ILE A 98 -0.90 52.17 -14.12
C ILE A 98 -0.44 50.80 -14.55
N LEU A 99 -0.94 49.73 -13.85
CA LEU A 99 -0.53 48.36 -14.11
C LEU A 99 -1.35 47.77 -15.25
N GLN A 100 -0.70 47.39 -16.32
CA GLN A 100 -1.29 46.70 -17.47
C GLN A 100 -0.96 45.21 -17.39
N ILE A 101 -1.96 44.37 -17.14
CA ILE A 101 -1.79 42.91 -17.06
C ILE A 101 -1.89 42.33 -18.47
N LYS A 102 -0.78 41.85 -18.98
CA LYS A 102 -0.65 41.24 -20.32
C LYS A 102 -0.94 39.76 -20.36
N GLY A 103 -1.07 39.10 -19.24
CA GLY A 103 -1.40 37.69 -19.11
C GLY A 103 -1.67 37.31 -17.68
N GLY A 104 -2.64 36.40 -17.49
CA GLY A 104 -3.03 35.88 -16.19
C GLY A 104 -3.16 34.35 -16.23
N CYS A 105 -2.66 33.68 -15.20
CA CYS A 105 -2.77 32.23 -15.06
C CYS A 105 -3.08 31.84 -13.62
N SER A 106 -3.92 30.83 -13.45
CA SER A 106 -4.31 30.27 -12.13
C SER A 106 -3.88 28.81 -11.98
N THR A 107 -3.68 28.39 -10.74
CA THR A 107 -3.39 27.00 -10.35
C THR A 107 -3.96 26.66 -8.98
N GLY A 108 -3.79 25.42 -8.53
CA GLY A 108 -4.26 24.90 -7.25
C GLY A 108 -5.68 24.38 -7.29
N TYR A 109 -6.23 24.03 -6.12
CA TYR A 109 -7.59 23.47 -6.01
C TYR A 109 -8.68 24.41 -6.56
N GLY A 110 -8.46 25.72 -6.49
CA GLY A 110 -9.35 26.76 -7.02
C GLY A 110 -9.06 27.15 -8.46
N GLU A 111 -8.20 26.47 -9.19
CA GLU A 111 -7.74 26.83 -10.54
C GLU A 111 -8.87 27.23 -11.48
N ASP A 112 -9.81 26.34 -11.73
CA ASP A 112 -10.93 26.56 -12.65
C ASP A 112 -11.90 27.63 -12.15
N LEU A 113 -12.11 27.71 -10.82
CA LEU A 113 -12.95 28.72 -10.17
C LEU A 113 -12.34 30.11 -10.32
N ILE A 114 -11.06 30.26 -10.03
CA ILE A 114 -10.33 31.54 -10.15
C ILE A 114 -10.20 31.96 -11.61
N LYS A 115 -9.96 31.01 -12.51
CA LYS A 115 -9.95 31.26 -13.95
C LYS A 115 -11.27 31.84 -14.42
N ALA A 116 -12.39 31.24 -14.03
CA ALA A 116 -13.74 31.73 -14.42
C ALA A 116 -14.09 33.09 -13.78
N ALA A 117 -13.77 33.24 -12.47
CA ALA A 117 -14.09 34.47 -11.73
C ALA A 117 -13.31 35.68 -12.25
N PHE A 118 -12.02 35.57 -12.48
CA PHE A 118 -11.12 36.68 -12.84
C PHE A 118 -10.73 36.68 -14.32
N GLN A 119 -11.36 35.84 -15.16
CA GLN A 119 -11.07 35.72 -16.59
C GLN A 119 -9.59 35.55 -16.90
N MET A 120 -8.92 34.63 -16.16
CA MET A 120 -7.53 34.29 -16.45
C MET A 120 -7.40 33.65 -17.83
N ASP A 121 -6.33 33.97 -18.53
CA ASP A 121 -6.06 33.43 -19.87
C ASP A 121 -5.87 31.92 -19.85
N ALA A 122 -5.27 31.38 -18.77
CA ALA A 122 -5.08 29.96 -18.56
C ALA A 122 -5.31 29.53 -17.12
N GLY A 123 -5.70 28.27 -16.96
CA GLY A 123 -5.55 27.51 -15.74
C GLY A 123 -4.59 26.36 -16.01
N ILE A 124 -3.63 26.15 -15.16
CA ILE A 124 -2.67 25.06 -15.28
C ILE A 124 -2.61 24.24 -14.01
N ILE A 125 -2.33 22.96 -14.16
CA ILE A 125 -2.15 22.10 -13.01
C ILE A 125 -0.94 22.51 -12.16
N GLU A 126 -1.09 22.34 -10.87
CA GLU A 126 -0.12 22.78 -9.87
C GLU A 126 1.29 22.23 -10.09
N THR A 127 1.39 20.96 -10.56
CA THR A 127 2.67 20.33 -10.90
C THR A 127 3.43 21.04 -12.02
N ILE A 128 2.71 21.58 -13.03
CA ILE A 128 3.33 22.37 -14.10
C ILE A 128 3.75 23.74 -13.58
N ALA A 129 2.93 24.39 -12.76
CA ALA A 129 3.28 25.65 -12.13
C ALA A 129 4.56 25.51 -11.29
N HIS A 130 4.63 24.52 -10.42
CA HIS A 130 5.81 24.24 -9.60
C HIS A 130 7.05 23.91 -10.44
N TYR A 131 6.87 23.15 -11.53
CA TYR A 131 7.96 22.87 -12.45
C TYR A 131 8.49 24.14 -13.16
N MET A 132 7.60 25.00 -13.62
CA MET A 132 7.98 26.27 -14.26
C MET A 132 8.81 27.17 -13.33
N ALA A 133 8.39 27.26 -12.07
CA ALA A 133 9.11 28.02 -11.06
C ALA A 133 10.46 27.39 -10.70
N ALA A 134 10.52 26.05 -10.53
CA ALA A 134 11.77 25.33 -10.26
C ALA A 134 12.78 25.50 -11.39
N LYS A 135 12.33 25.42 -12.65
CA LYS A 135 13.15 25.64 -13.84
C LYS A 135 13.69 27.08 -13.93
N HIS A 136 12.95 28.05 -13.37
CA HIS A 136 13.44 29.43 -13.27
C HIS A 136 14.58 29.55 -12.26
N ILE A 137 14.52 28.82 -11.12
CA ILE A 137 15.59 28.77 -10.11
C ILE A 137 16.80 28.00 -10.63
N ASN A 138 16.58 26.83 -11.25
CA ASN A 138 17.63 25.99 -11.81
C ASN A 138 17.17 25.35 -13.12
N LYS A 139 17.79 25.69 -14.25
CA LYS A 139 17.43 25.22 -15.59
C LYS A 139 17.55 23.70 -15.73
N ASP A 140 18.47 23.09 -15.00
CA ASP A 140 18.79 21.66 -15.05
C ASP A 140 18.15 20.88 -13.90
N VAL A 141 17.05 21.40 -13.34
CA VAL A 141 16.35 20.74 -12.24
C VAL A 141 16.05 19.27 -12.56
N SER A 142 16.43 18.37 -11.66
CA SER A 142 16.22 16.92 -11.77
C SER A 142 15.13 16.41 -10.83
N PHE A 143 14.92 17.11 -9.74
CA PHE A 143 13.93 16.75 -8.73
C PHE A 143 13.38 17.98 -8.00
N ILE A 144 12.07 18.00 -7.83
CA ILE A 144 11.38 19.06 -7.08
C ILE A 144 10.64 18.40 -5.93
N LEU A 145 10.87 18.93 -4.72
CA LEU A 145 10.12 18.54 -3.53
C LEU A 145 9.33 19.73 -3.02
N ASP A 146 8.04 19.69 -3.24
CA ASP A 146 7.09 20.66 -2.70
C ASP A 146 6.43 20.06 -1.46
N ILE A 147 6.57 20.73 -0.31
CA ILE A 147 5.87 20.35 0.92
C ILE A 147 4.98 21.52 1.35
N GLY A 148 3.69 21.31 1.14
CA GLY A 148 2.63 22.19 1.60
C GLY A 148 2.27 21.98 3.08
N GLY A 149 1.20 22.65 3.52
CA GLY A 149 0.65 22.46 4.85
C GLY A 149 0.03 21.08 5.06
N GLN A 150 -0.65 20.53 4.04
CA GLN A 150 -1.41 19.29 4.14
C GLN A 150 -1.06 18.24 3.09
N ASP A 151 -0.30 18.60 2.09
CA ASP A 151 0.12 17.73 1.01
C ASP A 151 1.63 17.81 0.75
N MET A 152 2.13 16.84 0.02
CA MET A 152 3.50 16.81 -0.45
C MET A 152 3.50 16.31 -1.89
N LYS A 153 4.24 16.99 -2.76
CA LYS A 153 4.44 16.61 -4.15
C LYS A 153 5.92 16.45 -4.44
N ALA A 154 6.25 15.37 -5.11
CA ALA A 154 7.60 15.14 -5.62
C ALA A 154 7.53 14.96 -7.13
N ILE A 155 8.26 15.79 -7.84
CA ILE A 155 8.26 15.83 -9.31
C ILE A 155 9.66 15.48 -9.78
N PHE A 156 9.79 14.41 -10.54
CA PHE A 156 11.03 13.97 -11.14
C PHE A 156 11.09 14.45 -12.59
N THR A 157 12.21 15.03 -12.96
CA THR A 157 12.42 15.54 -14.33
C THR A 157 13.67 14.95 -14.94
N ASN A 158 13.66 14.80 -16.25
CA ASN A 158 14.84 14.39 -17.01
C ASN A 158 14.84 15.14 -18.35
N GLY A 159 15.96 15.77 -18.69
CA GLY A 159 16.08 16.54 -19.94
C GLY A 159 15.03 17.66 -20.08
N GLY A 160 14.53 18.21 -18.97
CA GLY A 160 13.50 19.24 -19.00
C GLY A 160 12.07 18.71 -19.14
N ILE A 161 11.84 17.42 -18.98
CA ILE A 161 10.53 16.76 -19.06
C ILE A 161 10.16 16.17 -17.70
N ILE A 162 8.91 16.36 -17.30
CA ILE A 162 8.34 15.68 -16.11
C ILE A 162 8.13 14.22 -16.48
N ASN A 163 8.85 13.32 -15.80
CA ASN A 163 8.77 11.88 -16.06
C ASN A 163 8.09 11.09 -14.95
N ARG A 164 8.01 11.62 -13.73
CA ARG A 164 7.33 10.96 -12.60
C ARG A 164 6.82 12.00 -11.61
N ILE A 165 5.61 11.77 -11.09
CA ILE A 165 5.00 12.58 -10.04
C ILE A 165 4.52 11.65 -8.93
N GLU A 166 4.92 11.95 -7.68
CA GLU A 166 4.39 11.30 -6.50
C GLU A 166 3.71 12.34 -5.61
N ILE A 167 2.52 12.05 -5.14
CA ILE A 167 1.73 12.95 -4.30
C ILE A 167 1.31 12.22 -3.04
N ASN A 168 1.48 12.85 -1.89
CA ASN A 168 0.95 12.40 -0.62
C ASN A 168 -0.03 13.43 -0.06
N GLU A 169 -1.28 13.05 -0.01
CA GLU A 169 -2.38 13.85 0.57
C GLU A 169 -3.05 13.10 1.74
N ALA A 170 -2.77 11.82 1.88
CA ALA A 170 -3.44 10.96 2.86
C ALA A 170 -2.75 10.95 4.24
N CYS A 171 -1.48 11.35 4.32
CA CYS A 171 -0.71 11.27 5.55
C CYS A 171 -0.04 12.59 5.91
N SER A 172 -0.50 13.23 6.96
CA SER A 172 0.05 14.50 7.47
C SER A 172 1.50 14.39 7.97
N SER A 173 2.01 13.20 8.25
CA SER A 173 3.36 13.01 8.82
C SER A 173 4.52 13.41 7.90
N GLY A 174 4.25 13.66 6.63
CA GLY A 174 5.18 14.22 5.65
C GLY A 174 4.88 15.66 5.24
N CYS A 175 4.02 16.38 5.96
CA CYS A 175 3.51 17.70 5.62
C CYS A 175 3.73 18.71 6.74
N GLY A 176 3.55 19.99 6.46
CA GLY A 176 3.78 21.08 7.41
C GLY A 176 2.87 21.05 8.64
N SER A 177 1.62 20.57 8.49
CA SER A 177 0.68 20.43 9.60
C SER A 177 1.19 19.51 10.71
N PHE A 178 2.06 18.54 10.39
CA PHE A 178 2.71 17.70 11.38
C PHE A 178 3.58 18.54 12.33
N ILE A 179 4.45 19.41 11.82
CA ILE A 179 5.31 20.27 12.61
C ILE A 179 4.46 21.28 13.40
N SER A 180 3.45 21.89 12.76
CA SER A 180 2.56 22.88 13.42
C SER A 180 1.81 22.26 14.60
N THR A 181 1.31 21.05 14.48
CA THR A 181 0.61 20.32 15.55
C THR A 181 1.51 20.11 16.76
N PHE A 182 2.76 19.69 16.55
CA PHE A 182 3.70 19.47 17.65
C PHE A 182 4.24 20.76 18.24
N ALA A 183 4.50 21.79 17.44
CA ALA A 183 4.90 23.11 17.94
C ALA A 183 3.81 23.65 18.89
N GLN A 184 2.55 23.64 18.47
CA GLN A 184 1.41 24.05 19.31
C GLN A 184 1.25 23.19 20.57
N SER A 185 1.43 21.87 20.46
CA SER A 185 1.32 20.98 21.64
C SER A 185 2.42 21.18 22.68
N LEU A 186 3.53 21.82 22.29
CA LEU A 186 4.67 22.18 23.12
C LEU A 186 4.71 23.67 23.47
N ASP A 187 3.65 24.42 23.13
CA ASP A 187 3.48 25.85 23.37
C ASP A 187 4.56 26.73 22.68
N TYR A 188 4.91 26.37 21.44
CA TYR A 188 5.84 27.12 20.61
C TYR A 188 5.16 27.67 19.36
N LYS A 189 5.60 28.86 18.92
CA LYS A 189 5.33 29.31 17.55
C LYS A 189 6.14 28.45 16.58
N VAL A 190 5.60 28.19 15.39
CA VAL A 190 6.22 27.30 14.40
C VAL A 190 7.60 27.80 13.98
N GLU A 191 7.77 29.11 13.86
CA GLU A 191 9.03 29.75 13.49
C GLU A 191 10.11 29.59 14.58
N ASP A 192 9.74 29.80 15.85
CA ASP A 192 10.65 29.62 16.99
C ASP A 192 11.02 28.15 17.16
N PHE A 193 10.06 27.25 16.93
CA PHE A 193 10.29 25.82 16.97
C PHE A 193 11.25 25.35 15.87
N ALA A 194 11.11 25.88 14.65
CA ALA A 194 12.02 25.63 13.54
C ALA A 194 13.45 26.16 13.81
N LYS A 195 13.54 27.38 14.38
CA LYS A 195 14.83 27.95 14.75
C LYS A 195 15.53 27.16 15.86
N ALA A 196 14.79 26.72 16.88
CA ALA A 196 15.33 25.88 17.95
C ALA A 196 15.88 24.55 17.38
N ALA A 197 15.20 23.95 16.40
CA ALA A 197 15.64 22.72 15.76
C ALA A 197 17.01 22.87 15.07
N CYS A 198 17.30 24.01 14.44
CA CYS A 198 18.57 24.25 13.74
C CYS A 198 19.78 24.16 14.68
N PHE A 199 19.62 24.56 15.95
CA PHE A 199 20.70 24.60 16.95
C PHE A 199 20.62 23.48 17.99
N SER A 200 19.87 22.42 17.73
CA SER A 200 19.85 21.21 18.55
C SER A 200 21.23 20.56 18.58
N LYS A 201 21.67 20.15 19.76
CA LYS A 201 22.96 19.48 19.98
C LYS A 201 22.87 17.95 19.87
N ALA A 202 21.69 17.39 20.17
CA ALA A 202 21.46 15.94 20.18
C ALA A 202 20.03 15.64 19.67
N PRO A 203 19.76 15.82 18.35
CA PRO A 203 18.46 15.56 17.79
C PRO A 203 17.94 14.16 18.11
N CYS A 204 16.73 14.03 18.63
CA CYS A 204 16.13 12.73 18.97
C CYS A 204 15.82 11.92 17.71
N ASP A 205 16.18 10.64 17.68
CA ASP A 205 15.66 9.75 16.62
C ASP A 205 14.23 9.31 16.98
N LEU A 206 13.27 9.95 16.33
CA LEU A 206 11.84 9.67 16.51
C LEU A 206 11.30 8.66 15.48
N GLY A 207 12.14 8.26 14.50
CA GLY A 207 11.78 7.34 13.43
C GLY A 207 10.76 7.92 12.46
N THR A 208 10.03 7.03 11.76
CA THR A 208 9.02 7.37 10.73
C THR A 208 7.63 6.93 11.17
N ARG A 209 7.00 7.63 12.08
CA ARG A 209 5.67 7.30 12.63
C ARG A 209 4.61 8.28 12.14
N CYS A 210 3.35 7.83 12.06
CA CYS A 210 2.25 8.77 11.83
C CYS A 210 2.03 9.66 13.06
N THR A 211 1.33 10.77 12.90
CA THR A 211 1.12 11.79 13.94
C THR A 211 0.58 11.20 15.25
N VAL A 212 -0.35 10.26 15.18
CA VAL A 212 -0.96 9.61 16.37
C VAL A 212 0.08 8.87 17.20
N PHE A 213 0.88 8.01 16.58
CA PHE A 213 1.93 7.26 17.27
C PHE A 213 3.15 8.11 17.63
N MET A 214 3.40 9.18 16.88
CA MET A 214 4.48 10.12 17.17
C MET A 214 4.23 10.86 18.50
N ASN A 215 2.99 11.21 18.81
CA ASN A 215 2.64 11.87 20.07
C ASN A 215 3.10 11.05 21.31
N SER A 216 2.90 9.73 21.27
CA SER A 216 3.38 8.86 22.35
C SER A 216 4.90 8.85 22.45
N LYS A 217 5.60 8.85 21.32
CA LYS A 217 7.07 8.89 21.30
C LYS A 217 7.63 10.22 21.78
N VAL A 218 7.06 11.34 21.35
CA VAL A 218 7.43 12.68 21.83
C VAL A 218 7.25 12.77 23.35
N LYS A 219 6.11 12.33 23.90
CA LYS A 219 5.88 12.29 25.35
C LYS A 219 6.89 11.40 26.08
N GLN A 220 7.31 10.31 25.47
CA GLN A 220 8.32 9.42 26.04
C GLN A 220 9.67 10.14 26.15
N VAL A 221 10.19 10.71 25.04
CA VAL A 221 11.50 11.36 25.03
C VAL A 221 11.54 12.62 25.92
N LEU A 222 10.42 13.33 26.06
CA LEU A 222 10.28 14.42 27.04
C LEU A 222 10.48 13.93 28.49
N ARG A 223 9.88 12.78 28.84
CA ARG A 223 10.07 12.17 30.17
C ARG A 223 11.49 11.67 30.39
N GLU A 224 12.19 11.29 29.31
CA GLU A 224 13.59 10.90 29.31
C GLU A 224 14.54 12.11 29.39
N GLY A 225 14.00 13.34 29.38
CA GLY A 225 14.78 14.59 29.58
C GLY A 225 15.29 15.22 28.29
N ALA A 226 14.76 14.87 27.14
CA ALA A 226 15.10 15.54 25.87
C ALA A 226 14.64 17.00 25.87
N SER A 227 15.47 17.89 25.33
CA SER A 227 15.11 19.30 25.16
C SER A 227 14.08 19.48 24.03
N VAL A 228 13.32 20.60 24.08
CA VAL A 228 12.40 20.91 22.97
C VAL A 228 13.14 21.10 21.66
N ALA A 229 14.34 21.66 21.68
CA ALA A 229 15.19 21.80 20.49
C ALA A 229 15.55 20.44 19.87
N ASP A 230 15.88 19.42 20.71
CA ASP A 230 16.23 18.09 20.24
C ASP A 230 15.02 17.34 19.67
N ILE A 231 13.83 17.58 20.26
CA ILE A 231 12.56 17.04 19.75
C ILE A 231 12.19 17.71 18.43
N ALA A 232 12.29 19.04 18.33
CA ALA A 232 12.00 19.79 17.12
C ALA A 232 12.90 19.36 15.95
N ALA A 233 14.18 19.14 16.22
CA ALA A 233 15.12 18.61 15.26
C ALA A 233 14.78 17.17 14.85
N GLY A 234 14.42 16.31 15.80
CA GLY A 234 13.98 14.96 15.53
C GLY A 234 12.70 14.88 14.68
N LEU A 235 11.74 15.76 14.93
CA LEU A 235 10.52 15.88 14.13
C LEU A 235 10.82 16.38 12.72
N SER A 236 11.74 17.33 12.55
CA SER A 236 12.18 17.80 11.22
C SER A 236 12.82 16.67 10.42
N TYR A 237 13.69 15.85 11.03
CA TYR A 237 14.21 14.63 10.42
C TYR A 237 13.10 13.65 10.08
N SER A 238 12.10 13.48 10.96
CA SER A 238 10.99 12.55 10.74
C SER A 238 10.14 12.93 9.53
N VAL A 239 9.85 14.23 9.32
CA VAL A 239 9.15 14.71 8.11
C VAL A 239 9.91 14.30 6.87
N VAL A 240 11.21 14.58 6.81
CA VAL A 240 12.04 14.24 5.65
C VAL A 240 12.14 12.73 5.45
N LYS A 241 12.37 11.95 6.52
CA LYS A 241 12.39 10.49 6.46
C LYS A 241 11.06 9.93 5.94
N ASN A 242 9.93 10.49 6.37
CA ASN A 242 8.61 10.09 5.87
C ASN A 242 8.45 10.38 4.37
N CYS A 243 8.85 11.55 3.91
CA CYS A 243 8.84 11.89 2.48
C CYS A 243 9.72 10.94 1.67
N LEU A 244 10.99 10.80 2.05
CA LEU A 244 11.96 10.02 1.27
C LEU A 244 11.69 8.52 1.30
N TYR A 245 11.41 7.95 2.49
CA TYR A 245 11.39 6.51 2.66
C TYR A 245 9.99 5.89 2.60
N LYS A 246 8.94 6.61 3.04
CA LYS A 246 7.57 6.09 2.97
C LYS A 246 6.85 6.45 1.70
N VAL A 247 6.92 7.73 1.29
CA VAL A 247 6.18 8.19 0.12
C VAL A 247 6.97 7.87 -1.15
N LEU A 248 8.20 8.34 -1.26
CA LEU A 248 9.04 8.14 -2.45
C LEU A 248 9.64 6.75 -2.52
N GLN A 249 9.73 6.05 -1.38
CA GLN A 249 10.42 4.76 -1.25
C GLN A 249 11.83 4.82 -1.84
N LEU A 250 12.52 5.93 -1.53
CA LEU A 250 13.86 6.20 -2.02
C LEU A 250 14.85 5.20 -1.44
N LYS A 251 15.61 4.53 -2.30
CA LYS A 251 16.61 3.55 -1.91
C LYS A 251 18.02 4.09 -1.97
N LYS A 252 18.30 4.91 -2.99
CA LYS A 252 19.60 5.56 -3.20
C LYS A 252 19.38 7.05 -3.45
N PRO A 253 20.17 7.94 -2.80
CA PRO A 253 20.08 9.38 -3.05
C PRO A 253 20.26 9.77 -4.51
N ASP A 254 20.99 8.96 -5.31
CA ASP A 254 21.23 9.24 -6.73
C ASP A 254 19.96 9.19 -7.59
N GLU A 255 18.89 8.56 -7.10
CA GLU A 255 17.59 8.57 -7.78
C GLU A 255 16.98 9.97 -7.88
N LEU A 256 17.38 10.92 -7.01
CA LEU A 256 16.94 12.32 -7.03
C LEU A 256 17.68 13.16 -8.09
N GLY A 257 18.71 12.63 -8.72
CA GLY A 257 19.56 13.41 -9.62
C GLY A 257 20.49 14.39 -8.87
N LYS A 258 20.99 15.40 -9.57
CA LYS A 258 21.98 16.35 -9.01
C LYS A 258 21.37 17.68 -8.57
N HIS A 259 20.27 18.11 -9.19
CA HIS A 259 19.69 19.44 -9.01
C HIS A 259 18.33 19.33 -8.33
N ILE A 260 18.31 19.44 -7.01
CA ILE A 260 17.14 19.28 -6.15
C ILE A 260 16.60 20.66 -5.78
N VAL A 261 15.43 21.03 -6.26
CA VAL A 261 14.73 22.28 -5.89
C VAL A 261 13.67 21.96 -4.86
N VAL A 262 13.62 22.74 -3.76
CA VAL A 262 12.61 22.60 -2.72
C VAL A 262 11.66 23.79 -2.72
N GLN A 263 10.37 23.50 -2.53
CA GLN A 263 9.27 24.46 -2.61
C GLN A 263 8.22 24.17 -1.54
N GLY A 264 7.24 25.08 -1.42
CA GLY A 264 6.17 24.98 -0.44
C GLY A 264 6.46 25.69 0.89
N GLY A 265 5.41 26.04 1.60
CA GLY A 265 5.50 26.81 2.83
C GLY A 265 6.29 26.12 3.95
N THR A 266 6.28 24.79 3.99
CA THR A 266 7.04 23.99 4.96
C THR A 266 8.55 24.13 4.75
N MET A 267 9.00 24.43 3.54
CA MET A 267 10.42 24.64 3.20
C MET A 267 11.00 25.97 3.70
N ARG A 268 10.19 26.83 4.31
CA ARG A 268 10.68 27.96 5.13
C ARG A 268 11.43 27.49 6.38
N ASN A 269 11.15 26.26 6.83
CA ASN A 269 11.84 25.65 7.96
C ASN A 269 13.25 25.17 7.53
N ASP A 270 14.28 25.91 7.96
CA ASP A 270 15.68 25.63 7.63
C ASP A 270 16.14 24.23 8.12
N ALA A 271 15.61 23.76 9.25
CA ALA A 271 15.93 22.44 9.78
C ALA A 271 15.45 21.30 8.85
N ILE A 272 14.29 21.45 8.21
CA ILE A 272 13.76 20.47 7.25
C ILE A 272 14.63 20.46 5.98
N VAL A 273 14.97 21.64 5.46
CA VAL A 273 15.83 21.78 4.27
C VAL A 273 17.22 21.18 4.53
N ARG A 274 17.82 21.53 5.66
CA ARG A 274 19.11 20.97 6.05
C ARG A 274 19.04 19.48 6.35
N GLY A 275 17.94 19.01 6.91
CA GLY A 275 17.67 17.59 7.14
C GLY A 275 17.63 16.79 5.83
N LEU A 276 17.05 17.36 4.78
CA LEU A 276 17.08 16.76 3.44
C LEU A 276 18.51 16.63 2.92
N GLU A 277 19.33 17.66 3.04
CA GLU A 277 20.75 17.61 2.66
C GLU A 277 21.54 16.59 3.47
N LYS A 278 21.35 16.53 4.79
CA LYS A 278 22.05 15.57 5.67
C LYS A 278 21.69 14.12 5.35
N LEU A 279 20.40 13.83 5.06
CA LEU A 279 19.94 12.48 4.77
C LEU A 279 20.30 12.01 3.35
N THR A 280 20.36 12.93 2.38
CA THR A 280 20.66 12.59 0.99
C THR A 280 22.12 12.75 0.63
N GLY A 281 22.88 13.56 1.40
CA GLY A 281 24.26 13.96 1.06
C GLY A 281 24.34 14.88 -0.16
N LYS A 282 23.21 15.51 -0.56
CA LYS A 282 23.13 16.38 -1.74
C LYS A 282 22.73 17.78 -1.34
N GLU A 283 23.26 18.77 -2.05
CA GLU A 283 22.85 20.16 -1.90
C GLU A 283 21.47 20.39 -2.52
N VAL A 284 20.67 21.25 -1.90
CA VAL A 284 19.37 21.66 -2.40
C VAL A 284 19.34 23.12 -2.77
N PHE A 285 18.47 23.45 -3.69
CA PHE A 285 18.22 24.81 -4.19
C PHE A 285 16.89 25.30 -3.63
N ARG A 286 16.87 26.42 -2.94
CA ARG A 286 15.67 27.05 -2.36
C ARG A 286 15.71 28.54 -2.58
N SER A 287 14.58 29.12 -3.03
CA SER A 287 14.40 30.57 -3.10
C SER A 287 14.08 31.15 -1.73
N ASP A 288 14.10 32.50 -1.65
CA ASP A 288 13.65 33.29 -0.48
C ASP A 288 12.14 33.15 -0.21
N CYS A 289 11.37 32.75 -1.22
CA CYS A 289 9.91 32.67 -1.17
C CYS A 289 9.37 31.29 -1.64
N PRO A 290 9.76 30.18 -0.98
CA PRO A 290 9.39 28.82 -1.42
C PRO A 290 7.88 28.58 -1.42
N GLU A 291 7.11 29.32 -0.63
CA GLU A 291 5.65 29.27 -0.56
C GLU A 291 4.94 29.92 -1.75
N LEU A 292 5.60 30.79 -2.50
CA LEU A 292 5.02 31.50 -3.64
C LEU A 292 5.27 30.83 -4.97
N MET A 293 5.99 29.69 -4.99
CA MET A 293 6.48 29.07 -6.22
C MET A 293 5.37 28.66 -7.18
N GLY A 294 4.21 28.20 -6.69
CA GLY A 294 3.05 27.91 -7.53
C GLY A 294 2.54 29.13 -8.30
N ALA A 295 2.37 30.27 -7.58
CA ALA A 295 1.95 31.53 -8.19
C ALA A 295 3.02 32.11 -9.13
N LEU A 296 4.30 32.01 -8.74
CA LEU A 296 5.44 32.41 -9.59
C LEU A 296 5.43 31.64 -10.91
N GLY A 297 5.27 30.30 -10.83
CA GLY A 297 5.20 29.46 -12.02
C GLY A 297 4.03 29.80 -12.93
N CYS A 298 2.87 30.15 -12.37
CA CYS A 298 1.72 30.65 -13.11
C CYS A 298 2.03 31.96 -13.84
N ALA A 299 2.65 32.94 -13.18
CA ALA A 299 3.01 34.21 -13.80
C ALA A 299 4.03 34.05 -14.94
N LEU A 300 5.01 33.14 -14.75
CA LEU A 300 5.97 32.76 -15.78
C LEU A 300 5.29 32.05 -16.98
N TYR A 301 4.30 31.20 -16.72
CA TYR A 301 3.53 30.53 -17.76
C TYR A 301 2.66 31.51 -18.54
N ALA A 302 1.97 32.43 -17.85
CA ALA A 302 1.15 33.47 -18.48
C ALA A 302 1.95 34.29 -19.49
N LYS A 303 3.21 34.57 -19.20
CA LYS A 303 4.10 35.29 -20.10
C LYS A 303 4.38 34.55 -21.40
N GLN A 304 4.37 33.21 -21.38
CA GLN A 304 4.61 32.39 -22.58
C GLN A 304 3.41 32.34 -23.51
N LEU A 305 2.20 32.62 -23.03
CA LEU A 305 0.95 32.53 -23.79
C LEU A 305 0.84 33.57 -24.91
N LYS A 306 1.61 34.66 -24.87
CA LYS A 306 1.57 35.76 -25.83
C LYS A 306 0.14 36.22 -26.15
N THR A 307 -0.69 36.41 -25.13
CA THR A 307 -2.09 36.85 -25.30
C THR A 307 -2.12 38.28 -25.78
N ALA A 308 -3.03 38.59 -26.71
CA ALA A 308 -3.23 39.95 -27.16
C ALA A 308 -4.11 40.79 -26.21
N LYS A 309 -4.72 40.14 -25.21
CA LYS A 309 -5.66 40.77 -24.28
C LYS A 309 -4.93 41.43 -23.11
N VAL A 310 -5.05 42.75 -23.05
CA VAL A 310 -4.54 43.55 -21.92
C VAL A 310 -5.70 43.93 -21.02
N THR A 311 -5.61 43.68 -19.72
CA THR A 311 -6.62 44.06 -18.74
C THR A 311 -5.98 44.88 -17.61
N ASN A 312 -6.82 45.53 -16.81
CA ASN A 312 -6.38 46.21 -15.59
C ASN A 312 -7.04 45.58 -14.34
N LEU A 313 -6.53 45.96 -13.17
CA LEU A 313 -6.97 45.35 -11.90
C LEU A 313 -8.42 45.61 -11.59
N GLU A 314 -8.94 46.85 -11.93
CA GLU A 314 -10.33 47.20 -11.68
C GLU A 314 -11.30 46.33 -12.47
N ASN A 315 -11.03 46.10 -13.75
CA ASN A 315 -11.80 45.20 -14.57
C ASN A 315 -11.81 43.76 -14.03
N MET A 316 -10.64 43.26 -13.60
CA MET A 316 -10.56 41.90 -13.02
C MET A 316 -11.41 41.77 -11.76
N MET A 317 -11.38 42.74 -10.85
CA MET A 317 -12.18 42.73 -9.61
C MET A 317 -13.67 42.87 -9.88
N HIS A 318 -14.08 43.75 -10.81
CA HIS A 318 -15.48 43.93 -11.17
C HIS A 318 -16.11 42.66 -11.76
N GLN A 319 -15.36 41.92 -12.55
CA GLN A 319 -15.80 40.70 -13.19
C GLN A 319 -15.96 39.52 -12.21
N ALA A 320 -15.28 39.57 -11.07
CA ALA A 320 -15.33 38.49 -10.06
C ALA A 320 -16.57 38.49 -9.17
N GLN A 321 -17.42 39.52 -9.27
CA GLN A 321 -18.72 39.52 -8.56
C GLN A 321 -19.57 38.36 -8.98
N PHE A 322 -20.15 37.62 -8.02
CA PHE A 322 -20.88 36.39 -8.29
C PHE A 322 -22.14 36.24 -7.44
N THR A 323 -23.08 35.44 -7.96
CA THR A 323 -24.18 34.87 -7.20
C THR A 323 -23.98 33.35 -7.12
N SER A 324 -24.32 32.73 -5.99
CA SER A 324 -24.23 31.28 -5.83
C SER A 324 -25.56 30.64 -5.49
N ARG A 325 -25.83 29.45 -6.06
CA ARG A 325 -27.03 28.65 -5.78
C ARG A 325 -26.66 27.19 -5.64
N GLN A 326 -27.21 26.53 -4.62
CA GLN A 326 -27.10 25.10 -4.47
C GLN A 326 -28.11 24.38 -5.37
N VAL A 327 -27.66 23.34 -6.05
CA VAL A 327 -28.45 22.50 -6.96
C VAL A 327 -28.13 21.03 -6.67
N GLN A 328 -29.18 20.22 -6.59
CA GLN A 328 -29.00 18.76 -6.47
C GLN A 328 -28.78 18.14 -7.86
N CYS A 329 -27.73 17.36 -8.03
CA CYS A 329 -27.54 16.63 -9.28
C CYS A 329 -28.27 15.29 -9.24
N ASN A 330 -29.21 15.09 -10.18
CA ASN A 330 -29.98 13.85 -10.31
C ASN A 330 -29.49 12.95 -11.45
N GLY A 331 -28.25 13.16 -11.93
CA GLY A 331 -27.69 12.42 -13.07
C GLY A 331 -27.20 11.00 -12.75
N CYS A 332 -27.10 10.64 -11.47
CA CYS A 332 -26.70 9.29 -11.04
C CYS A 332 -26.94 9.10 -9.52
N GLU A 333 -26.64 7.89 -9.03
CA GLU A 333 -26.83 7.44 -7.66
C GLU A 333 -26.09 8.29 -6.59
N ASN A 334 -25.07 9.05 -6.99
CA ASN A 334 -24.31 9.91 -6.06
C ASN A 334 -25.05 11.17 -5.62
N GLN A 335 -26.06 11.60 -6.35
CA GLN A 335 -26.91 12.77 -6.03
C GLN A 335 -26.12 13.95 -5.45
N CYS A 336 -25.04 14.36 -6.16
CA CYS A 336 -24.11 15.38 -5.66
C CYS A 336 -24.82 16.69 -5.36
N ALA A 337 -24.55 17.29 -4.20
CA ALA A 337 -24.88 18.67 -3.91
C ALA A 337 -23.89 19.58 -4.64
N ILE A 338 -24.37 20.36 -5.59
CA ILE A 338 -23.56 21.22 -6.46
C ILE A 338 -23.82 22.67 -6.14
N THR A 339 -22.77 23.46 -5.99
CA THR A 339 -22.86 24.91 -5.92
C THR A 339 -22.59 25.49 -7.31
N ARG A 340 -23.58 26.13 -7.90
CA ARG A 340 -23.45 26.87 -9.16
C ARG A 340 -23.08 28.30 -8.83
N TYR A 341 -21.96 28.76 -9.36
CA TYR A 341 -21.54 30.15 -9.36
C TYR A 341 -21.89 30.78 -10.71
N ALA A 342 -22.44 31.98 -10.69
CA ALA A 342 -22.69 32.81 -11.88
C ALA A 342 -21.97 34.12 -11.68
N PHE A 343 -20.97 34.40 -12.51
CA PHE A 343 -20.14 35.59 -12.42
C PHE A 343 -20.68 36.77 -13.24
N GLY A 344 -20.28 37.99 -12.88
CA GLY A 344 -20.67 39.21 -13.58
C GLY A 344 -20.20 39.27 -15.05
N ASN A 345 -19.22 38.44 -15.41
CA ASN A 345 -18.70 38.28 -16.77
C ASN A 345 -19.53 37.32 -17.65
N GLY A 346 -20.60 36.72 -17.11
CA GLY A 346 -21.46 35.75 -17.80
C GLY A 346 -20.98 34.29 -17.73
N GLU A 347 -19.80 34.04 -17.16
CA GLU A 347 -19.27 32.68 -16.97
C GLU A 347 -19.97 31.98 -15.80
N HIS A 348 -19.96 30.67 -15.83
CA HIS A 348 -20.54 29.82 -14.78
C HIS A 348 -19.48 28.81 -14.32
N TYR A 349 -19.52 28.50 -13.02
CA TYR A 349 -18.71 27.44 -12.45
C TYR A 349 -19.54 26.54 -11.55
N PHE A 350 -19.31 25.23 -11.62
CA PHE A 350 -19.99 24.23 -10.82
C PHE A 350 -18.99 23.57 -9.86
N SER A 351 -19.21 23.70 -8.57
CA SER A 351 -18.40 23.09 -7.51
C SER A 351 -19.17 21.93 -6.87
N GLY A 352 -18.44 20.89 -6.45
CA GLY A 352 -19.03 19.72 -5.79
C GLY A 352 -19.42 18.59 -6.74
N ASN A 353 -19.27 18.75 -8.05
CA ASN A 353 -19.50 17.70 -9.04
C ASN A 353 -18.40 16.61 -8.99
N LYS A 354 -18.82 15.36 -8.75
CA LYS A 354 -17.93 14.19 -8.79
C LYS A 354 -17.64 13.72 -10.22
N CYS A 355 -18.38 14.18 -11.22
CA CYS A 355 -18.18 13.87 -12.64
C CYS A 355 -18.63 15.06 -13.51
N GLU A 356 -18.27 15.04 -14.80
CA GLU A 356 -18.64 16.08 -15.78
C GLU A 356 -19.86 15.70 -16.64
N LYS A 357 -20.69 14.75 -16.19
CA LYS A 357 -21.80 14.20 -17.00
C LYS A 357 -22.97 15.15 -17.17
N VAL A 358 -23.37 15.85 -16.10
CA VAL A 358 -24.54 16.76 -16.08
C VAL A 358 -24.08 18.20 -15.96
N PHE A 359 -23.16 18.47 -15.03
CA PHE A 359 -22.61 19.79 -14.80
C PHE A 359 -21.11 19.77 -15.17
N THR A 360 -20.75 20.54 -16.19
CA THR A 360 -19.39 20.60 -16.70
C THR A 360 -18.83 22.01 -16.59
N ASN A 361 -17.57 22.13 -16.18
CA ASN A 361 -16.82 23.40 -16.19
C ASN A 361 -15.96 23.54 -17.46
N LYS A 362 -15.99 22.52 -18.31
CA LYS A 362 -15.17 22.46 -19.53
C LYS A 362 -16.02 22.79 -20.72
N GLY A 363 -16.43 23.93 -21.08
CA GLY A 363 -17.14 24.32 -22.31
C GLY A 363 -17.51 23.15 -23.27
N ASN A 364 -17.67 23.33 -24.53
CA ASN A 364 -17.96 22.24 -25.50
C ASN A 364 -16.88 21.14 -25.41
N VAL A 365 -17.25 19.97 -24.87
CA VAL A 365 -16.40 18.85 -24.51
C VAL A 365 -15.72 18.28 -25.74
N SER A 366 -14.40 18.15 -25.70
CA SER A 366 -13.64 17.20 -26.53
C SER A 366 -14.30 15.81 -26.46
N GLU A 367 -14.30 15.05 -27.57
CA GLU A 367 -14.83 13.68 -27.65
C GLU A 367 -14.54 12.87 -26.39
N LYS A 368 -15.58 12.37 -25.74
CA LYS A 368 -15.45 11.48 -24.59
C LYS A 368 -14.66 10.23 -25.01
N GLY A 369 -13.70 9.79 -24.20
CA GLY A 369 -12.99 8.54 -24.43
C GLY A 369 -13.88 7.32 -24.18
N VAL A 370 -13.44 6.16 -24.65
CA VAL A 370 -14.14 4.88 -24.45
C VAL A 370 -13.78 4.29 -23.10
N ASN A 371 -14.76 3.70 -22.39
CA ASN A 371 -14.57 3.11 -21.06
C ASN A 371 -14.99 1.63 -21.04
N ALA A 372 -14.02 0.71 -21.02
CA ALA A 372 -14.30 -0.72 -20.99
C ALA A 372 -15.01 -1.20 -19.72
N TYR A 373 -14.93 -0.46 -18.61
CA TYR A 373 -15.61 -0.81 -17.37
C TYR A 373 -17.15 -0.72 -17.52
N GLU A 374 -17.66 0.24 -18.30
CA GLU A 374 -19.10 0.36 -18.56
C GLU A 374 -19.62 -0.92 -19.25
N LYS A 375 -18.91 -1.39 -20.28
CA LYS A 375 -19.24 -2.65 -20.98
C LYS A 375 -19.07 -3.88 -20.09
N LYS A 376 -18.03 -3.92 -19.25
CA LYS A 376 -17.82 -5.02 -18.29
C LYS A 376 -19.00 -5.16 -17.33
N ILE A 377 -19.50 -4.07 -16.77
CA ILE A 377 -20.65 -4.06 -15.86
C ILE A 377 -21.93 -4.53 -16.58
N GLU A 378 -22.16 -4.07 -17.82
CA GLU A 378 -23.28 -4.51 -18.67
C GLU A 378 -23.23 -6.04 -18.89
N LEU A 379 -22.09 -6.56 -19.36
CA LEU A 379 -21.90 -7.99 -19.63
C LEU A 379 -22.03 -8.87 -18.39
N LEU A 380 -21.64 -8.36 -17.23
CA LEU A 380 -21.78 -9.07 -15.97
C LEU A 380 -23.25 -9.17 -15.52
N PHE A 381 -23.93 -8.04 -15.42
CA PHE A 381 -25.16 -7.93 -14.62
C PHE A 381 -26.42 -7.66 -15.42
N ASP A 382 -26.35 -7.30 -16.70
CA ASP A 382 -27.55 -7.15 -17.54
C ASP A 382 -28.01 -8.51 -18.07
N ARG A 383 -28.50 -9.35 -17.13
CA ARG A 383 -28.94 -10.72 -17.37
C ARG A 383 -30.27 -10.91 -16.71
N GLN A 384 -31.31 -10.95 -17.52
CA GLN A 384 -32.69 -11.17 -17.04
C GLN A 384 -33.26 -12.46 -17.63
N VAL A 385 -33.68 -13.37 -16.75
CA VAL A 385 -34.44 -14.56 -17.13
C VAL A 385 -35.70 -14.58 -16.30
N ASN A 386 -36.84 -14.61 -16.98
CA ASN A 386 -38.14 -14.70 -16.33
C ASN A 386 -38.52 -16.19 -16.13
N ILE A 387 -38.60 -16.62 -14.86
CA ILE A 387 -39.03 -17.96 -14.48
C ILE A 387 -40.41 -17.84 -13.89
N ALA A 388 -41.43 -18.37 -14.60
CA ALA A 388 -42.84 -18.22 -14.23
C ALA A 388 -43.14 -18.89 -12.87
N ALA A 389 -42.59 -20.07 -12.61
CA ALA A 389 -42.76 -20.82 -11.36
C ALA A 389 -41.40 -21.28 -10.82
N PRO A 390 -40.69 -20.43 -10.10
CA PRO A 390 -39.38 -20.78 -9.57
C PRO A 390 -39.46 -21.77 -8.41
N LEU A 391 -38.50 -22.67 -8.32
CA LEU A 391 -38.33 -23.57 -7.17
C LEU A 391 -38.14 -22.77 -5.87
N LEU A 392 -37.31 -21.74 -5.93
CA LEU A 392 -37.06 -20.76 -4.86
C LEU A 392 -36.39 -19.51 -5.46
N THR A 393 -36.28 -18.45 -4.68
CA THR A 393 -35.58 -17.21 -5.03
C THR A 393 -34.28 -17.10 -4.23
N ILE A 394 -33.13 -17.15 -4.93
CA ILE A 394 -31.81 -16.93 -4.34
C ILE A 394 -31.39 -15.49 -4.53
N GLY A 395 -31.02 -14.82 -3.42
CA GLY A 395 -30.37 -13.53 -3.44
C GLY A 395 -28.86 -13.68 -3.66
N ILE A 396 -28.32 -12.94 -4.63
CA ILE A 396 -26.87 -12.85 -4.85
C ILE A 396 -26.42 -11.43 -4.55
N PRO A 397 -25.53 -11.21 -3.57
CA PRO A 397 -25.00 -9.87 -3.30
C PRO A 397 -24.03 -9.46 -4.42
N ARG A 398 -24.27 -8.29 -5.02
CA ARG A 398 -23.44 -7.70 -6.08
C ARG A 398 -22.13 -7.15 -5.52
N CYS A 399 -21.26 -8.02 -5.05
CA CYS A 399 -20.02 -7.65 -4.38
C CYS A 399 -18.92 -8.69 -4.59
N LEU A 400 -17.69 -8.36 -4.21
CA LEU A 400 -16.52 -9.22 -4.25
C LEU A 400 -16.37 -9.96 -5.59
N ASN A 401 -16.24 -11.30 -5.56
CA ASN A 401 -16.03 -12.11 -6.76
C ASN A 401 -17.24 -12.23 -7.69
N MET A 402 -18.40 -11.72 -7.32
CA MET A 402 -19.52 -11.61 -8.26
C MET A 402 -19.21 -10.66 -9.44
N TYR A 403 -18.22 -9.80 -9.31
CA TYR A 403 -17.67 -9.02 -10.42
C TYR A 403 -16.76 -9.84 -11.37
N GLU A 404 -16.61 -11.15 -11.12
CA GLU A 404 -15.87 -12.10 -11.95
C GLU A 404 -16.78 -13.23 -12.44
N GLU A 405 -17.54 -13.84 -11.52
CA GLU A 405 -18.17 -15.14 -11.68
C GLU A 405 -19.69 -15.07 -11.81
N TYR A 406 -20.31 -13.89 -11.74
CA TYR A 406 -21.77 -13.78 -11.79
C TYR A 406 -22.41 -14.44 -13.02
N PRO A 407 -21.83 -14.37 -14.24
CA PRO A 407 -22.37 -15.07 -15.40
C PRO A 407 -22.52 -16.59 -15.19
N PHE A 408 -21.56 -17.21 -14.54
CA PHE A 408 -21.61 -18.63 -14.20
C PHE A 408 -22.73 -18.93 -13.21
N TRP A 409 -22.79 -18.21 -12.09
CA TRP A 409 -23.79 -18.43 -11.05
C TRP A 409 -25.22 -18.14 -11.53
N HIS A 410 -25.40 -17.06 -12.24
CA HIS A 410 -26.70 -16.70 -12.81
C HIS A 410 -27.22 -17.80 -13.75
N SER A 411 -26.40 -18.25 -14.69
CA SER A 411 -26.79 -19.32 -15.61
C SER A 411 -27.06 -20.64 -14.88
N LEU A 412 -26.21 -21.03 -13.93
CA LEU A 412 -26.37 -22.27 -13.16
C LEU A 412 -27.72 -22.31 -12.43
N PHE A 413 -28.09 -21.24 -11.71
CA PHE A 413 -29.32 -21.22 -10.93
C PHE A 413 -30.56 -21.12 -11.83
N THR A 414 -30.52 -20.27 -12.84
CA THR A 414 -31.68 -20.07 -13.73
C THR A 414 -32.01 -21.34 -14.53
N GLU A 415 -31.02 -22.05 -15.01
CA GLU A 415 -31.18 -23.36 -15.69
C GLU A 415 -31.69 -24.47 -14.74
N CYS A 416 -31.44 -24.34 -13.44
CA CYS A 416 -32.01 -25.20 -12.41
C CYS A 416 -33.42 -24.80 -11.97
N GLY A 417 -34.05 -23.80 -12.60
CA GLY A 417 -35.37 -23.33 -12.23
C GLY A 417 -35.39 -22.46 -10.97
N ILE A 418 -34.25 -21.93 -10.56
CA ILE A 418 -34.11 -21.06 -9.40
C ILE A 418 -34.08 -19.60 -9.87
N ARG A 419 -34.95 -18.78 -9.29
CA ARG A 419 -34.95 -17.33 -9.57
C ARG A 419 -33.76 -16.68 -8.89
N VAL A 420 -32.97 -15.93 -9.65
CA VAL A 420 -31.86 -15.12 -9.10
C VAL A 420 -32.33 -13.69 -8.87
N CYS A 421 -32.17 -13.21 -7.64
CA CYS A 421 -32.37 -11.82 -7.25
C CYS A 421 -31.00 -11.20 -6.96
N LEU A 422 -30.52 -10.36 -7.86
CA LEU A 422 -29.29 -9.61 -7.65
C LEU A 422 -29.56 -8.38 -6.80
N SER A 423 -28.72 -8.10 -5.82
CA SER A 423 -28.82 -6.83 -5.08
C SER A 423 -28.53 -5.63 -5.99
N ASP A 424 -29.08 -4.48 -5.66
CA ASP A 424 -28.85 -3.24 -6.43
C ASP A 424 -27.39 -2.85 -6.51
N ALA A 425 -27.08 -1.95 -7.44
CA ALA A 425 -25.76 -1.33 -7.50
C ALA A 425 -25.42 -0.62 -6.19
N SER A 426 -24.14 -0.63 -5.83
CA SER A 426 -23.61 0.02 -4.63
C SER A 426 -23.88 1.53 -4.66
N THR A 427 -24.41 2.08 -3.58
CA THR A 427 -24.57 3.52 -3.39
C THR A 427 -24.07 3.93 -2.00
N PHE A 428 -23.58 5.17 -1.88
CA PHE A 428 -23.08 5.67 -0.60
C PHE A 428 -24.17 5.69 0.48
N ASN A 429 -25.39 6.06 0.13
CA ASN A 429 -26.53 6.09 1.04
C ASN A 429 -26.86 4.69 1.63
N LYS A 430 -26.83 3.64 0.80
CA LYS A 430 -27.00 2.25 1.27
C LYS A 430 -25.85 1.81 2.16
N TYR A 431 -24.63 2.20 1.85
CA TYR A 431 -23.46 1.92 2.66
C TYR A 431 -23.56 2.57 4.04
N GLU A 432 -23.90 3.88 4.10
CA GLU A 432 -24.06 4.60 5.38
C GLU A 432 -25.09 3.95 6.30
N LYS A 433 -26.21 3.49 5.75
CA LYS A 433 -27.26 2.79 6.51
C LYS A 433 -26.76 1.48 7.15
N ALA A 434 -25.83 0.80 6.50
CA ALA A 434 -25.29 -0.48 6.96
C ALA A 434 -23.93 -0.34 7.69
N ALA A 435 -23.37 0.86 7.80
CA ALA A 435 -22.01 1.08 8.32
C ALA A 435 -21.83 0.62 9.78
N ASN A 436 -22.88 0.70 10.59
CA ASN A 436 -22.88 0.23 11.99
C ASN A 436 -22.77 -1.30 12.15
N MET A 437 -23.00 -2.06 11.07
CA MET A 437 -22.83 -3.52 11.05
C MET A 437 -21.39 -3.95 10.75
N VAL A 438 -20.55 -3.02 10.33
CA VAL A 438 -19.14 -3.28 10.01
C VAL A 438 -18.34 -3.48 11.29
N MET A 439 -17.82 -4.69 11.49
CA MET A 439 -17.15 -5.09 12.73
C MET A 439 -15.75 -4.48 12.93
N SER A 440 -15.13 -3.97 11.88
CA SER A 440 -13.78 -3.40 11.95
C SER A 440 -13.58 -2.34 10.88
N ASP A 441 -13.10 -1.18 11.29
CA ASP A 441 -12.76 -0.08 10.37
C ASP A 441 -11.56 -0.39 9.47
N ASN A 442 -10.73 -1.37 9.87
CA ASN A 442 -9.48 -1.71 9.18
C ASN A 442 -9.66 -2.70 8.02
N ILE A 443 -10.85 -3.18 7.74
CA ILE A 443 -11.10 -4.01 6.56
C ILE A 443 -11.23 -3.14 5.30
N CYS A 444 -10.93 -3.73 4.14
CA CYS A 444 -11.01 -3.02 2.87
C CYS A 444 -12.44 -2.59 2.54
N PHE A 445 -12.59 -1.48 1.84
CA PHE A 445 -13.89 -0.92 1.46
C PHE A 445 -14.81 -1.91 0.72
N PRO A 446 -14.33 -2.74 -0.24
CA PRO A 446 -15.16 -3.77 -0.86
C PRO A 446 -15.81 -4.75 0.14
N ALA A 447 -15.12 -5.09 1.23
CA ALA A 447 -15.69 -5.94 2.27
C ALA A 447 -16.75 -5.21 3.11
N LYS A 448 -16.56 -3.92 3.41
CA LYS A 448 -17.54 -3.10 4.11
C LYS A 448 -18.87 -3.01 3.34
N LEU A 449 -18.81 -2.93 2.01
CA LEU A 449 -20.00 -2.86 1.14
C LEU A 449 -20.86 -4.12 1.17
N VAL A 450 -20.31 -5.27 1.51
CA VAL A 450 -21.08 -6.53 1.58
C VAL A 450 -22.30 -6.39 2.47
N HIS A 451 -22.15 -5.72 3.62
CA HIS A 451 -23.25 -5.52 4.59
C HIS A 451 -24.47 -4.81 3.94
N SER A 452 -24.22 -3.79 3.13
CA SER A 452 -25.29 -3.07 2.44
C SER A 452 -26.02 -3.91 1.39
N HIS A 453 -25.30 -4.80 0.71
CA HIS A 453 -25.91 -5.72 -0.26
C HIS A 453 -26.75 -6.81 0.41
N ILE A 454 -26.28 -7.32 1.56
CA ILE A 454 -27.05 -8.29 2.35
C ILE A 454 -28.35 -7.64 2.86
N GLN A 455 -28.26 -6.42 3.41
CA GLN A 455 -29.44 -5.69 3.88
C GLN A 455 -30.45 -5.45 2.74
N ASN A 456 -29.98 -5.08 1.55
CA ASN A 456 -30.84 -4.90 0.38
C ASN A 456 -31.54 -6.21 -0.06
N LEU A 457 -30.88 -7.35 0.00
CA LEU A 457 -31.52 -8.64 -0.31
C LEU A 457 -32.56 -9.07 0.74
N ILE A 458 -32.34 -8.70 2.00
CA ILE A 458 -33.34 -8.92 3.06
C ILE A 458 -34.61 -8.09 2.77
N GLU A 459 -34.44 -6.82 2.35
CA GLU A 459 -35.54 -5.96 1.94
C GLU A 459 -36.32 -6.54 0.75
N TYR A 460 -35.65 -7.26 -0.17
CA TYR A 460 -36.27 -7.97 -1.30
C TYR A 460 -36.95 -9.28 -0.91
N LYS A 461 -36.86 -9.69 0.36
CA LYS A 461 -37.49 -10.90 0.90
C LYS A 461 -37.16 -12.16 0.08
N VAL A 462 -35.89 -12.34 -0.27
CA VAL A 462 -35.42 -13.57 -0.92
C VAL A 462 -35.51 -14.75 0.04
N ASP A 463 -35.62 -15.98 -0.48
CA ASP A 463 -35.71 -17.19 0.36
C ASP A 463 -34.37 -17.54 1.02
N ARG A 464 -33.27 -17.27 0.32
CA ARG A 464 -31.90 -17.54 0.76
C ARG A 464 -30.92 -16.57 0.12
N ILE A 465 -29.77 -16.35 0.75
CA ILE A 465 -28.66 -15.57 0.16
C ILE A 465 -27.50 -16.52 -0.15
N PHE A 466 -27.00 -16.46 -1.37
CA PHE A 466 -25.84 -17.24 -1.82
C PHE A 466 -24.57 -16.36 -1.81
N MET A 467 -23.63 -16.68 -0.93
CA MET A 467 -22.35 -16.02 -0.82
C MET A 467 -21.26 -17.07 -0.56
N PRO A 468 -20.76 -17.74 -1.61
CA PRO A 468 -19.85 -18.87 -1.48
C PRO A 468 -18.47 -18.48 -0.94
N PHE A 469 -17.79 -19.44 -0.31
CA PHE A 469 -16.34 -19.37 -0.06
C PHE A 469 -15.58 -19.75 -1.32
N VAL A 470 -15.25 -18.81 -2.15
CA VAL A 470 -14.41 -19.09 -3.32
C VAL A 470 -12.95 -19.13 -2.88
N ILE A 471 -12.42 -20.35 -2.75
CA ILE A 471 -11.08 -20.58 -2.22
C ILE A 471 -10.03 -20.45 -3.31
N PHE A 472 -10.33 -21.06 -4.48
CA PHE A 472 -9.43 -21.01 -5.64
C PHE A 472 -10.17 -20.55 -6.88
N GLU A 473 -9.52 -19.67 -7.63
CA GLU A 473 -9.88 -19.32 -9.00
C GLU A 473 -9.27 -20.28 -10.02
N GLU A 474 -9.64 -20.11 -11.29
CA GLU A 474 -8.98 -20.77 -12.39
C GLU A 474 -7.48 -20.50 -12.35
N ILE A 475 -6.67 -21.53 -12.57
CA ILE A 475 -5.23 -21.40 -12.55
C ILE A 475 -4.69 -21.08 -13.95
N ASP A 476 -3.96 -20.00 -14.05
CA ASP A 476 -3.26 -19.61 -15.28
C ASP A 476 -1.96 -20.43 -15.46
N LYS A 477 -1.52 -20.62 -16.70
CA LYS A 477 -0.36 -21.47 -17.07
C LYS A 477 0.94 -21.18 -16.32
N GLN A 478 1.16 -19.94 -15.87
CA GLN A 478 2.38 -19.54 -15.16
C GLN A 478 2.15 -19.29 -13.67
N GLN A 479 0.97 -19.61 -13.18
CA GLN A 479 0.59 -19.43 -11.80
C GLN A 479 0.87 -20.70 -11.01
N GLN A 480 1.48 -20.55 -9.83
CA GLN A 480 1.75 -21.71 -8.96
C GLN A 480 0.50 -22.11 -8.17
N ASN A 481 -0.35 -21.15 -7.84
CA ASN A 481 -1.61 -21.37 -7.17
C ASN A 481 -2.57 -20.19 -7.47
N SER A 482 -3.85 -20.33 -7.09
CA SER A 482 -4.90 -19.35 -7.39
C SER A 482 -5.78 -19.06 -6.17
N TYR A 483 -5.17 -18.92 -4.98
CA TYR A 483 -5.92 -18.60 -3.77
C TYR A 483 -6.58 -17.23 -3.85
N ASN A 484 -7.83 -17.14 -3.44
CA ASN A 484 -8.46 -15.87 -3.14
C ASN A 484 -7.96 -15.29 -1.80
N CYS A 485 -8.14 -13.99 -1.59
CA CYS A 485 -7.84 -13.38 -0.30
C CYS A 485 -8.84 -13.85 0.77
N PRO A 486 -8.50 -13.73 2.08
CA PRO A 486 -9.38 -14.17 3.17
C PRO A 486 -10.78 -13.54 3.16
N ILE A 487 -10.92 -12.33 2.63
CA ILE A 487 -12.24 -11.66 2.51
C ILE A 487 -13.13 -12.44 1.53
N VAL A 488 -12.64 -12.79 0.36
CA VAL A 488 -13.42 -13.55 -0.63
C VAL A 488 -13.70 -14.97 -0.16
N SER A 489 -12.73 -15.60 0.50
CA SER A 489 -12.82 -17.01 0.88
C SER A 489 -13.43 -17.27 2.26
N GLY A 490 -13.84 -16.22 3.02
CA GLY A 490 -14.31 -16.43 4.38
C GLY A 490 -15.25 -15.39 4.96
N TYR A 491 -15.48 -14.26 4.31
CA TYR A 491 -16.22 -13.14 4.92
C TYR A 491 -17.72 -13.42 5.11
N SER A 492 -18.30 -14.32 4.32
CA SER A 492 -19.70 -14.76 4.51
C SER A 492 -19.97 -15.35 5.91
N GLN A 493 -18.98 -15.97 6.55
CA GLN A 493 -19.10 -16.43 7.93
C GLN A 493 -19.18 -15.25 8.92
N VAL A 494 -18.43 -14.18 8.66
CA VAL A 494 -18.54 -12.95 9.46
C VAL A 494 -19.93 -12.34 9.31
N ILE A 495 -20.42 -12.22 8.09
CA ILE A 495 -21.76 -11.72 7.78
C ILE A 495 -22.82 -12.53 8.52
N LYS A 496 -22.76 -13.86 8.45
CA LYS A 496 -23.70 -14.76 9.11
C LYS A 496 -23.76 -14.55 10.63
N ASN A 497 -22.63 -14.25 11.25
CA ASN A 497 -22.54 -14.03 12.71
C ASN A 497 -23.01 -12.64 13.15
N VAL A 498 -23.00 -11.66 12.25
CA VAL A 498 -23.43 -10.28 12.51
C VAL A 498 -24.91 -10.09 12.18
N GLN A 499 -25.44 -10.88 11.26
CA GLN A 499 -26.82 -10.80 10.78
C GLN A 499 -27.80 -11.23 11.89
N THR A 500 -28.77 -10.38 12.19
CA THR A 500 -29.81 -10.63 13.24
C THR A 500 -31.06 -11.31 12.69
N ASP A 501 -31.28 -11.25 11.38
CA ASP A 501 -32.41 -11.87 10.72
C ASP A 501 -32.16 -13.36 10.47
N ASN A 502 -33.19 -14.18 10.57
CA ASN A 502 -33.10 -15.62 10.38
C ASN A 502 -32.99 -16.07 8.90
N LEU A 503 -32.66 -15.17 7.99
CA LEU A 503 -32.52 -15.49 6.56
C LEU A 503 -31.27 -16.39 6.33
N PRO A 504 -31.41 -17.56 5.72
CA PRO A 504 -30.27 -18.44 5.45
C PRO A 504 -29.25 -17.78 4.53
N ILE A 505 -27.99 -17.76 4.96
CA ILE A 505 -26.84 -17.37 4.15
C ILE A 505 -26.04 -18.61 3.81
N ASP A 506 -26.08 -19.03 2.56
CA ASP A 506 -25.38 -20.20 2.08
C ASP A 506 -23.96 -19.84 1.63
N HIS A 507 -22.98 -20.56 2.16
CA HIS A 507 -21.56 -20.32 1.91
C HIS A 507 -20.81 -21.62 1.59
N PRO A 508 -21.24 -22.36 0.52
CA PRO A 508 -20.51 -23.56 0.13
C PRO A 508 -19.07 -23.24 -0.24
N ALA A 509 -18.14 -24.17 0.05
CA ALA A 509 -16.76 -24.06 -0.39
C ALA A 509 -16.68 -24.34 -1.90
N ILE A 510 -16.06 -23.43 -2.64
CA ILE A 510 -16.00 -23.46 -4.11
C ILE A 510 -14.55 -23.37 -4.59
N THR A 511 -14.23 -24.14 -5.61
CA THR A 511 -12.96 -24.05 -6.31
C THR A 511 -13.15 -24.06 -7.82
N PHE A 512 -12.70 -23.01 -8.51
CA PHE A 512 -12.64 -22.95 -9.97
C PHE A 512 -11.36 -23.58 -10.55
N LYS A 513 -10.43 -23.99 -9.69
CA LYS A 513 -9.13 -24.57 -10.10
C LYS A 513 -9.26 -25.90 -10.86
N ASP A 514 -10.32 -26.66 -10.60
CA ASP A 514 -10.59 -27.96 -11.23
C ASP A 514 -12.08 -28.10 -11.50
N THR A 515 -12.46 -28.19 -12.77
CA THR A 515 -13.85 -28.23 -13.21
C THR A 515 -14.62 -29.45 -12.65
N GLY A 516 -13.94 -30.59 -12.46
CA GLY A 516 -14.56 -31.78 -11.88
C GLY A 516 -14.86 -31.63 -10.39
N LEU A 517 -14.01 -30.93 -9.64
CA LEU A 517 -14.29 -30.59 -8.23
C LEU A 517 -15.39 -29.55 -8.14
N LEU A 518 -15.36 -28.51 -8.99
CA LEU A 518 -16.41 -27.51 -9.07
C LEU A 518 -17.78 -28.12 -9.34
N TYR A 519 -17.87 -29.09 -10.31
CA TYR A 519 -19.11 -29.79 -10.57
C TYR A 519 -19.63 -30.52 -9.33
N LYS A 520 -18.76 -31.24 -8.61
CA LYS A 520 -19.15 -31.94 -7.38
C LYS A 520 -19.68 -30.98 -6.31
N GLN A 521 -19.01 -29.86 -6.10
CA GLN A 521 -19.43 -28.86 -5.14
C GLN A 521 -20.78 -28.22 -5.52
N CYS A 522 -20.98 -27.89 -6.80
CA CYS A 522 -22.25 -27.37 -7.31
C CYS A 522 -23.37 -28.41 -7.18
N ARG A 523 -23.12 -29.67 -7.55
CA ARG A 523 -24.07 -30.76 -7.41
C ARG A 523 -24.49 -30.98 -5.96
N ASP A 524 -23.53 -31.06 -5.07
CA ASP A 524 -23.77 -31.31 -3.64
C ASP A 524 -24.57 -30.15 -3.02
N TYR A 525 -24.26 -28.91 -3.36
CA TYR A 525 -25.03 -27.77 -2.91
C TYR A 525 -26.44 -27.75 -3.50
N LEU A 526 -26.60 -27.89 -4.82
CA LEU A 526 -27.91 -27.86 -5.49
C LEU A 526 -28.81 -29.00 -5.07
N SER A 527 -28.24 -30.18 -4.73
CA SER A 527 -28.99 -31.29 -4.18
C SER A 527 -29.65 -30.95 -2.84
N THR A 528 -29.02 -30.12 -2.00
CA THR A 528 -29.62 -29.65 -0.74
C THR A 528 -30.82 -28.75 -1.00
N LEU A 529 -30.91 -28.14 -2.18
CA LEU A 529 -32.03 -27.32 -2.63
C LEU A 529 -33.12 -28.12 -3.39
N GLY A 530 -32.96 -29.43 -3.50
CA GLY A 530 -33.92 -30.33 -4.17
C GLY A 530 -33.77 -30.42 -5.68
N VAL A 531 -32.68 -29.92 -6.27
CA VAL A 531 -32.45 -30.04 -7.72
C VAL A 531 -31.92 -31.43 -8.10
N GLN A 532 -32.50 -32.04 -9.11
CA GLN A 532 -32.08 -33.35 -9.61
C GLN A 532 -30.72 -33.30 -10.32
N GLU A 533 -29.89 -34.32 -10.15
CA GLU A 533 -28.51 -34.39 -10.68
C GLU A 533 -28.45 -34.24 -12.21
N GLN A 534 -29.42 -34.77 -12.95
CA GLN A 534 -29.46 -34.65 -14.41
C GLN A 534 -29.64 -33.17 -14.86
N VAL A 535 -30.45 -32.41 -14.12
CA VAL A 535 -30.65 -30.95 -14.35
C VAL A 535 -29.36 -30.20 -14.03
N VAL A 536 -28.74 -30.52 -12.89
CA VAL A 536 -27.47 -29.86 -12.46
C VAL A 536 -26.40 -30.04 -13.53
N LYS A 537 -26.25 -31.23 -14.13
CA LYS A 537 -25.23 -31.50 -15.14
C LYS A 537 -25.39 -30.59 -16.38
N LYS A 538 -26.63 -30.48 -16.89
CA LYS A 538 -26.91 -29.60 -18.05
C LYS A 538 -26.71 -28.11 -17.69
N ALA A 539 -27.22 -27.71 -16.55
CA ALA A 539 -27.08 -26.34 -16.06
C ALA A 539 -25.61 -25.94 -15.86
N PHE A 540 -24.80 -26.85 -15.35
CA PHE A 540 -23.36 -26.65 -15.16
C PHE A 540 -22.62 -26.43 -16.50
N ASP A 541 -22.93 -27.24 -17.52
CA ASP A 541 -22.32 -27.08 -18.85
C ASP A 541 -22.74 -25.73 -19.50
N HIS A 542 -23.99 -25.29 -19.30
CA HIS A 542 -24.44 -23.98 -19.75
C HIS A 542 -23.77 -22.84 -18.98
N ALA A 543 -23.60 -22.99 -17.68
CA ALA A 543 -22.94 -22.01 -16.84
C ALA A 543 -21.46 -21.77 -17.25
N LEU A 544 -20.72 -22.85 -17.55
CA LEU A 544 -19.35 -22.74 -18.07
C LEU A 544 -19.31 -21.97 -19.41
N LYS A 545 -20.28 -22.27 -20.33
CA LYS A 545 -20.39 -21.56 -21.61
C LYS A 545 -20.75 -20.10 -21.42
N ALA A 546 -21.62 -19.77 -20.48
CA ALA A 546 -22.00 -18.39 -20.18
C ALA A 546 -20.81 -17.58 -19.64
N GLN A 547 -19.96 -18.18 -18.82
CA GLN A 547 -18.73 -17.56 -18.31
C GLN A 547 -17.70 -17.35 -19.44
N ASP A 548 -17.45 -18.38 -20.27
CA ASP A 548 -16.54 -18.30 -21.42
C ASP A 548 -16.98 -17.24 -22.46
N ALA A 549 -18.28 -17.16 -22.71
CA ALA A 549 -18.83 -16.14 -23.62
C ALA A 549 -18.60 -14.72 -23.09
N PHE A 550 -18.83 -14.49 -21.79
CA PHE A 550 -18.53 -13.22 -21.12
C PHE A 550 -17.05 -12.82 -21.28
N GLU A 551 -16.15 -13.75 -20.99
CA GLU A 551 -14.72 -13.49 -21.06
C GLU A 551 -14.26 -13.16 -22.49
N LYS A 552 -14.70 -13.93 -23.47
CA LYS A 552 -14.36 -13.71 -24.87
C LYS A 552 -14.88 -12.36 -25.40
N GLU A 553 -16.10 -12.00 -25.08
CA GLU A 553 -16.67 -10.72 -25.49
C GLU A 553 -15.95 -9.54 -24.86
N LEU A 554 -15.62 -9.62 -23.58
CA LEU A 554 -14.87 -8.59 -22.88
C LEU A 554 -13.43 -8.43 -23.41
N ILE A 555 -12.76 -9.52 -23.70
CA ILE A 555 -11.41 -9.51 -24.34
C ILE A 555 -11.49 -8.85 -25.72
N ALA A 556 -12.47 -9.24 -26.54
CA ALA A 556 -12.66 -8.68 -27.87
C ALA A 556 -12.91 -7.17 -27.81
N TYR A 557 -13.75 -6.73 -26.88
CA TYR A 557 -14.06 -5.31 -26.70
C TYR A 557 -12.81 -4.50 -26.28
N ASN A 558 -12.02 -5.01 -25.32
CA ASN A 558 -10.76 -4.37 -24.93
C ASN A 558 -9.79 -4.25 -26.13
N ARG A 559 -9.66 -5.28 -26.96
CA ARG A 559 -8.83 -5.25 -28.17
C ARG A 559 -9.33 -4.20 -29.18
N GLN A 560 -10.63 -4.12 -29.39
CA GLN A 560 -11.24 -3.11 -30.27
C GLN A 560 -10.88 -1.69 -29.79
N ILE A 561 -10.95 -1.42 -28.48
CA ILE A 561 -10.55 -0.12 -27.91
C ILE A 561 -9.08 0.20 -28.19
N VAL A 562 -8.20 -0.77 -28.05
CA VAL A 562 -6.77 -0.59 -28.37
C VAL A 562 -6.55 -0.28 -29.84
N GLU A 563 -7.19 -1.03 -30.75
CA GLU A 563 -7.09 -0.81 -32.18
C GLU A 563 -7.61 0.57 -32.59
N GLU A 564 -8.76 0.96 -32.05
CA GLU A 564 -9.34 2.28 -32.32
C GLU A 564 -8.47 3.40 -31.76
N GLY A 565 -7.98 3.25 -30.53
CA GLY A 565 -7.08 4.23 -29.89
C GLY A 565 -5.77 4.40 -30.64
N ASN A 566 -5.19 3.30 -31.14
CA ASN A 566 -3.99 3.32 -31.98
C ASN A 566 -4.24 4.08 -33.30
N LYS A 567 -5.38 3.80 -33.97
CA LYS A 567 -5.74 4.50 -35.22
C LYS A 567 -5.95 6.00 -35.01
N LYS A 568 -6.58 6.37 -33.91
CA LYS A 568 -6.86 7.78 -33.55
C LYS A 568 -5.75 8.47 -32.77
N GLN A 569 -4.63 7.81 -32.53
CA GLN A 569 -3.50 8.29 -31.71
C GLN A 569 -3.94 8.83 -30.32
N LYS A 570 -4.92 8.17 -29.72
CA LYS A 570 -5.43 8.52 -28.40
C LYS A 570 -4.56 7.94 -27.29
N LEU A 571 -4.51 8.63 -26.15
CA LEU A 571 -3.94 8.07 -24.92
C LEU A 571 -4.85 6.93 -24.43
N ILE A 572 -4.24 5.77 -24.18
CA ILE A 572 -4.92 4.59 -23.64
C ILE A 572 -4.37 4.33 -22.24
N ILE A 573 -5.23 4.19 -21.26
CA ILE A 573 -4.87 3.78 -19.91
C ILE A 573 -5.40 2.37 -19.65
N LEU A 574 -4.52 1.44 -19.38
CA LEU A 574 -4.86 0.16 -18.80
C LEU A 574 -5.05 0.38 -17.30
N LEU A 575 -6.32 0.38 -16.87
CA LEU A 575 -6.68 0.52 -15.47
C LEU A 575 -6.84 -0.90 -14.90
N ALA A 576 -5.84 -1.36 -14.15
CA ALA A 576 -5.83 -2.69 -13.57
C ALA A 576 -6.38 -2.68 -12.14
N GLY A 577 -6.93 -3.82 -11.72
CA GLY A 577 -7.39 -3.98 -10.34
C GLY A 577 -8.00 -5.36 -10.11
N ARG A 578 -8.46 -5.59 -8.90
CA ARG A 578 -9.22 -6.81 -8.60
C ARG A 578 -10.63 -6.71 -9.16
N PRO A 579 -11.34 -7.82 -9.40
CA PRO A 579 -12.67 -7.81 -10.02
C PRO A 579 -13.63 -6.80 -9.39
N TYR A 580 -13.68 -6.75 -8.07
CA TYR A 580 -14.56 -5.84 -7.31
C TYR A 580 -14.18 -4.36 -7.41
N HIS A 581 -13.00 -4.00 -7.92
CA HIS A 581 -12.67 -2.63 -8.30
C HIS A 581 -13.44 -2.18 -9.56
N SER A 582 -14.20 -3.07 -10.20
CA SER A 582 -15.13 -2.70 -11.27
C SER A 582 -16.41 -2.03 -10.75
N ASP A 583 -16.70 -2.15 -9.44
CA ASP A 583 -17.84 -1.45 -8.82
C ASP A 583 -17.67 0.07 -8.91
N PRO A 584 -18.64 0.81 -9.49
CA PRO A 584 -18.51 2.26 -9.67
C PRO A 584 -18.35 3.04 -8.35
N LEU A 585 -18.92 2.56 -7.24
CA LEU A 585 -18.75 3.17 -5.93
C LEU A 585 -17.35 2.89 -5.38
N VAL A 586 -16.89 1.63 -5.45
CA VAL A 586 -15.54 1.25 -5.00
C VAL A 586 -14.48 2.07 -5.71
N GLN A 587 -14.57 2.21 -7.04
CA GLN A 587 -13.60 3.00 -7.79
C GLN A 587 -13.87 4.51 -7.79
N HIS A 588 -14.88 5.00 -7.04
CA HIS A 588 -15.29 6.41 -7.03
C HIS A 588 -15.49 7.02 -8.44
N LYS A 589 -15.94 6.22 -9.42
CA LYS A 589 -16.09 6.60 -10.84
C LYS A 589 -14.80 7.11 -11.51
N ILE A 590 -13.64 6.64 -11.04
CA ILE A 590 -12.33 7.04 -11.60
C ILE A 590 -12.28 6.74 -13.11
N SER A 591 -12.77 5.57 -13.56
CA SER A 591 -12.78 5.23 -14.99
C SER A 591 -13.64 6.23 -15.80
N ASN A 592 -14.78 6.66 -15.28
CA ASN A 592 -15.62 7.67 -15.93
C ASN A 592 -14.92 9.04 -15.98
N MET A 593 -14.22 9.40 -14.91
CA MET A 593 -13.47 10.65 -14.83
C MET A 593 -12.33 10.68 -15.87
N ILE A 594 -11.58 9.61 -16.00
CA ILE A 594 -10.49 9.48 -16.98
C ILE A 594 -11.06 9.55 -18.41
N SER A 595 -12.13 8.80 -18.71
CA SER A 595 -12.74 8.80 -20.04
C SER A 595 -13.33 10.15 -20.43
N ALA A 596 -13.84 10.93 -19.44
CA ALA A 596 -14.31 12.30 -19.67
C ALA A 596 -13.19 13.28 -20.09
N MET A 597 -11.91 12.90 -19.93
CA MET A 597 -10.75 13.65 -20.43
C MET A 597 -10.33 13.26 -21.86
N GLY A 598 -11.14 12.48 -22.57
CA GLY A 598 -10.84 12.01 -23.93
C GLY A 598 -9.89 10.81 -23.97
N VAL A 599 -9.57 10.20 -22.83
CA VAL A 599 -8.66 9.07 -22.69
C VAL A 599 -9.43 7.75 -22.83
N TYR A 600 -8.87 6.79 -23.56
CA TYR A 600 -9.43 5.46 -23.73
C TYR A 600 -9.01 4.57 -22.56
N ILE A 601 -9.96 3.80 -22.02
CA ILE A 601 -9.71 2.94 -20.85
C ILE A 601 -9.97 1.50 -21.23
N ILE A 602 -8.98 0.65 -20.92
CA ILE A 602 -9.09 -0.81 -21.00
C ILE A 602 -8.88 -1.43 -19.62
N THR A 603 -9.37 -2.65 -19.46
CA THR A 603 -9.25 -3.44 -18.22
C THR A 603 -8.10 -4.45 -18.33
N ASP A 604 -7.66 -4.97 -17.18
CA ASP A 604 -6.69 -6.08 -17.11
C ASP A 604 -7.20 -7.38 -17.74
N ASP A 605 -8.49 -7.47 -18.07
CA ASP A 605 -9.07 -8.61 -18.78
C ASP A 605 -8.50 -8.81 -20.19
N ILE A 606 -7.88 -7.78 -20.79
CA ILE A 606 -7.23 -7.88 -22.11
C ILE A 606 -6.18 -9.00 -22.18
N VAL A 607 -5.55 -9.34 -21.06
CA VAL A 607 -4.50 -10.36 -20.99
C VAL A 607 -4.99 -11.74 -20.58
N ARG A 608 -6.32 -11.93 -20.37
CA ARG A 608 -6.87 -13.26 -20.09
C ARG A 608 -6.47 -14.26 -21.16
N HIS A 609 -6.13 -15.47 -20.74
CA HIS A 609 -5.71 -16.58 -21.59
C HIS A 609 -4.47 -16.31 -22.47
N GLN A 610 -3.79 -15.16 -22.31
CA GLN A 610 -2.54 -14.88 -23.00
C GLN A 610 -1.35 -15.50 -22.26
N ASP A 611 -0.43 -16.09 -23.00
CA ASP A 611 0.83 -16.61 -22.44
C ASP A 611 1.90 -15.51 -22.43
N ILE A 612 1.87 -14.66 -21.38
CA ILE A 612 2.84 -13.60 -21.17
C ILE A 612 3.85 -14.07 -20.11
N PRO A 613 5.10 -14.39 -20.52
CA PRO A 613 6.08 -14.90 -19.55
C PRO A 613 6.50 -13.83 -18.55
N LEU A 614 6.58 -14.19 -17.27
CA LEU A 614 6.93 -13.33 -16.13
C LEU A 614 8.30 -13.70 -15.52
N LYS A 615 9.27 -14.10 -16.35
CA LYS A 615 10.59 -14.60 -15.91
C LYS A 615 11.41 -13.57 -15.14
N GLU A 616 11.20 -12.30 -15.39
CA GLU A 616 11.87 -11.16 -14.74
C GLU A 616 11.26 -10.78 -13.39
N VAL A 617 10.15 -11.38 -13.00
CA VAL A 617 9.43 -11.06 -11.77
C VAL A 617 9.80 -12.04 -10.67
N ASN A 618 10.16 -11.53 -9.50
CA ASN A 618 10.50 -12.35 -8.35
C ASN A 618 9.26 -12.82 -7.54
N PHE A 619 8.10 -12.27 -7.83
CA PHE A 619 6.84 -12.55 -7.15
C PHE A 619 6.36 -13.98 -7.40
N LEU A 620 5.95 -14.67 -6.34
CA LEU A 620 5.33 -15.99 -6.44
C LEU A 620 3.83 -15.83 -6.72
N ALA A 621 3.40 -16.26 -7.90
CA ALA A 621 2.02 -16.15 -8.37
C ALA A 621 1.12 -17.20 -7.71
N GLN A 622 0.76 -16.99 -6.45
CA GLN A 622 -0.06 -17.91 -5.66
C GLN A 622 -1.48 -17.41 -5.38
N TRP A 623 -1.73 -16.10 -5.51
CA TRP A 623 -3.05 -15.51 -5.32
C TRP A 623 -3.75 -15.30 -6.66
N ALA A 624 -5.06 -15.46 -6.66
CA ALA A 624 -5.91 -15.09 -7.76
C ALA A 624 -5.74 -13.62 -8.16
N PHE A 625 -5.94 -13.32 -9.40
CA PHE A 625 -5.88 -11.98 -10.01
C PHE A 625 -4.52 -11.28 -9.98
N THR A 626 -3.65 -11.54 -8.99
CA THR A 626 -2.30 -10.93 -8.96
C THR A 626 -1.48 -11.27 -10.19
N ASN A 627 -1.61 -12.49 -10.71
CA ASN A 627 -0.95 -12.90 -11.94
C ASN A 627 -1.48 -12.14 -13.17
N ARG A 628 -2.81 -11.97 -13.27
CA ARG A 628 -3.44 -11.17 -14.33
C ARG A 628 -3.01 -9.72 -14.27
N ILE A 629 -2.97 -9.12 -13.08
CA ILE A 629 -2.50 -7.75 -12.85
C ILE A 629 -1.01 -7.59 -13.27
N LEU A 630 -0.14 -8.55 -12.91
CA LEU A 630 1.27 -8.55 -13.34
C LEU A 630 1.42 -8.70 -14.87
N LYS A 631 0.67 -9.61 -15.48
CA LYS A 631 0.65 -9.78 -16.93
C LYS A 631 0.17 -8.53 -17.65
N SER A 632 -0.86 -7.87 -17.13
CA SER A 632 -1.37 -6.62 -17.70
C SER A 632 -0.37 -5.47 -17.59
N ALA A 633 0.38 -5.40 -16.48
CA ALA A 633 1.46 -4.44 -16.33
C ALA A 633 2.57 -4.67 -17.35
N LYS A 634 2.96 -5.93 -17.56
CA LYS A 634 3.96 -6.29 -18.57
C LYS A 634 3.47 -6.01 -19.97
N TRP A 635 2.24 -6.39 -20.28
CA TRP A 635 1.63 -6.09 -21.57
C TRP A 635 1.64 -4.59 -21.85
N ALA A 636 1.19 -3.77 -20.89
CA ALA A 636 1.21 -2.32 -21.04
C ALA A 636 2.63 -1.75 -21.16
N ALA A 637 3.61 -2.34 -20.44
CA ALA A 637 5.00 -1.95 -20.52
C ALA A 637 5.59 -2.14 -21.93
N GLN A 638 5.17 -3.19 -22.61
CA GLN A 638 5.63 -3.53 -23.97
C GLN A 638 4.96 -2.72 -25.08
N GLN A 639 3.85 -2.03 -24.77
CA GLN A 639 3.17 -1.16 -25.73
C GLN A 639 3.89 0.19 -25.91
N GLY A 640 3.53 0.93 -26.98
CA GLY A 640 4.02 2.29 -27.19
C GLY A 640 3.71 3.25 -26.04
N ASN A 641 4.27 4.47 -26.13
CA ASN A 641 4.15 5.48 -25.06
C ASN A 641 2.71 5.97 -24.81
N HIS A 642 1.85 5.84 -25.81
CA HIS A 642 0.43 6.20 -25.71
C HIS A 642 -0.39 5.21 -24.86
N VAL A 643 0.13 4.01 -24.55
CA VAL A 643 -0.48 3.06 -23.63
C VAL A 643 0.21 3.16 -22.27
N GLN A 644 -0.51 3.54 -21.24
CA GLN A 644 -0.01 3.71 -19.88
C GLN A 644 -0.70 2.75 -18.92
N TYR A 645 -0.03 2.45 -17.82
CA TYR A 645 -0.52 1.55 -16.77
C TYR A 645 -0.91 2.31 -15.51
N MET A 646 -2.11 2.04 -15.02
CA MET A 646 -2.63 2.56 -13.76
C MET A 646 -3.25 1.41 -12.97
N GLN A 647 -3.04 1.40 -11.65
CA GLN A 647 -3.58 0.35 -10.79
C GLN A 647 -4.45 0.91 -9.68
N LEU A 648 -5.62 0.30 -9.51
CA LEU A 648 -6.47 0.48 -8.34
C LEU A 648 -6.09 -0.53 -7.25
N THR A 649 -6.02 -0.10 -6.01
CA THR A 649 -5.85 -0.95 -4.84
C THR A 649 -6.63 -0.41 -3.66
N SER A 650 -7.06 -1.28 -2.76
CA SER A 650 -7.73 -0.87 -1.52
C SER A 650 -6.73 -0.71 -0.39
N PHE A 651 -6.95 0.24 0.51
CA PHE A 651 -6.19 0.33 1.75
C PHE A 651 -6.25 -1.00 2.51
N GLY A 652 -5.12 -1.42 3.07
CA GLY A 652 -4.99 -2.67 3.80
C GLY A 652 -5.00 -3.95 2.94
N CYS A 653 -4.98 -3.84 1.60
CA CYS A 653 -4.92 -5.01 0.73
C CYS A 653 -3.57 -5.73 0.83
N GLY A 654 -3.56 -6.84 1.56
CA GLY A 654 -2.34 -7.58 1.87
C GLY A 654 -1.63 -8.17 0.65
N PRO A 655 -2.29 -8.87 -0.28
CA PRO A 655 -1.64 -9.37 -1.49
C PRO A 655 -1.10 -8.27 -2.39
N ASP A 656 -1.81 -7.13 -2.53
CA ASP A 656 -1.36 -6.01 -3.36
C ASP A 656 -0.12 -5.32 -2.79
N ALA A 657 0.05 -5.30 -1.47
CA ALA A 657 1.24 -4.75 -0.83
C ALA A 657 2.56 -5.40 -1.33
N PHE A 658 2.52 -6.70 -1.63
CA PHE A 658 3.65 -7.43 -2.21
C PHE A 658 3.74 -7.25 -3.73
N LEU A 659 2.61 -7.09 -4.41
CA LEU A 659 2.50 -6.97 -5.85
C LEU A 659 3.02 -5.62 -6.38
N ILE A 660 2.71 -4.53 -5.70
CA ILE A 660 2.99 -3.15 -6.12
C ILE A 660 4.48 -2.94 -6.38
N ASP A 661 5.34 -3.45 -5.51
CA ASP A 661 6.80 -3.31 -5.65
C ASP A 661 7.34 -4.04 -6.87
N GLU A 662 6.77 -5.20 -7.21
CA GLU A 662 7.16 -5.95 -8.41
C GLU A 662 6.71 -5.24 -9.68
N ILE A 663 5.48 -4.71 -9.70
CA ILE A 663 4.96 -3.94 -10.85
C ILE A 663 5.79 -2.67 -11.07
N ARG A 664 6.15 -1.95 -10.00
CA ARG A 664 7.00 -0.77 -10.10
C ARG A 664 8.36 -1.10 -10.70
N THR A 665 8.97 -2.19 -10.25
CA THR A 665 10.25 -2.67 -10.78
C THR A 665 10.13 -3.09 -12.24
N LEU A 666 9.08 -3.82 -12.58
CA LEU A 666 8.79 -4.27 -13.94
C LEU A 666 8.60 -3.08 -14.90
N LEU A 667 7.74 -2.13 -14.58
CA LEU A 667 7.47 -0.96 -15.43
C LEU A 667 8.73 -0.10 -15.61
N LYS A 668 9.54 0.07 -14.54
CA LYS A 668 10.80 0.83 -14.59
C LYS A 668 11.80 0.23 -15.59
N GLN A 669 11.84 -1.10 -15.77
CA GLN A 669 12.69 -1.75 -16.78
C GLN A 669 12.37 -1.31 -18.22
N TYR A 670 11.08 -0.98 -18.46
CA TYR A 670 10.58 -0.48 -19.74
C TYR A 670 10.47 1.06 -19.78
N ASN A 671 11.09 1.74 -18.82
CA ASN A 671 11.03 3.20 -18.67
C ASN A 671 9.60 3.77 -18.55
N LYS A 672 8.68 2.99 -17.96
CA LYS A 672 7.32 3.40 -17.61
C LYS A 672 7.15 3.48 -16.09
N ASN A 673 6.19 4.28 -15.65
CA ASN A 673 5.92 4.50 -14.24
C ASN A 673 4.61 3.82 -13.81
N LEU A 674 4.57 3.37 -12.55
CA LEU A 674 3.35 2.92 -11.92
C LEU A 674 2.59 4.12 -11.37
N THR A 675 1.36 4.33 -11.83
CA THR A 675 0.40 5.20 -11.15
C THR A 675 -0.52 4.35 -10.29
N LEU A 676 -0.36 4.47 -8.98
CA LEU A 676 -1.13 3.73 -8.00
C LEU A 676 -2.21 4.62 -7.39
N LEU A 677 -3.47 4.21 -7.49
CA LEU A 677 -4.61 4.86 -6.85
C LEU A 677 -5.13 3.99 -5.72
N LYS A 678 -4.97 4.48 -4.49
CA LYS A 678 -5.50 3.81 -3.29
C LYS A 678 -6.91 4.28 -3.02
N ILE A 679 -7.81 3.34 -2.82
CA ILE A 679 -9.25 3.55 -2.68
C ILE A 679 -9.67 3.17 -1.27
N ASP A 680 -10.51 4.02 -0.66
CA ASP A 680 -11.13 3.76 0.64
C ASP A 680 -12.57 4.30 0.65
N ASP A 681 -13.33 4.03 1.73
CA ASP A 681 -14.68 4.57 1.92
C ASP A 681 -14.67 6.09 2.12
N VAL A 682 -13.62 6.63 2.73
CA VAL A 682 -13.40 8.07 2.92
C VAL A 682 -12.39 8.58 1.88
N SER A 683 -12.77 8.62 0.62
CA SER A 683 -11.87 9.14 -0.42
C SER A 683 -12.18 10.59 -0.73
N ASN A 684 -11.17 11.43 -0.68
CA ASN A 684 -11.22 12.77 -1.25
C ASN A 684 -11.16 12.65 -2.79
N THR A 685 -12.33 12.58 -3.43
CA THR A 685 -12.41 12.46 -4.89
C THR A 685 -11.77 13.65 -5.62
N GLY A 686 -11.69 14.81 -4.97
CA GLY A 686 -11.01 15.99 -5.51
C GLY A 686 -9.51 15.77 -5.72
N SER A 687 -8.84 15.18 -4.73
CA SER A 687 -7.42 14.86 -4.82
C SER A 687 -7.12 13.81 -5.90
N ILE A 688 -7.94 12.78 -5.98
CA ILE A 688 -7.85 11.77 -7.04
C ILE A 688 -8.01 12.42 -8.43
N LYS A 689 -9.01 13.31 -8.57
CA LYS A 689 -9.27 14.03 -9.83
C LYS A 689 -8.05 14.86 -10.26
N LEU A 690 -7.46 15.61 -9.34
CA LEU A 690 -6.26 16.42 -9.61
C LEU A 690 -5.07 15.54 -10.00
N ARG A 691 -4.86 14.46 -9.27
CA ARG A 691 -3.77 13.53 -9.52
C ARG A 691 -3.88 12.86 -10.90
N VAL A 692 -5.08 12.39 -11.24
CA VAL A 692 -5.37 11.81 -12.55
C VAL A 692 -5.20 12.85 -13.65
N ARG A 693 -5.72 14.06 -13.47
CA ARG A 693 -5.56 15.17 -14.43
C ARG A 693 -4.10 15.53 -14.62
N SER A 694 -3.34 15.67 -13.53
CA SER A 694 -1.89 15.93 -13.57
C SER A 694 -1.15 14.85 -14.37
N LEU A 695 -1.51 13.60 -14.16
CA LEU A 695 -0.92 12.50 -14.90
C LEU A 695 -1.26 12.58 -16.41
N VAL A 696 -2.54 12.73 -16.74
CA VAL A 696 -2.99 12.77 -18.15
C VAL A 696 -2.34 13.93 -18.89
N GLU A 697 -2.28 15.12 -18.31
CA GLU A 697 -1.65 16.29 -18.93
C GLU A 697 -0.13 16.13 -19.06
N SER A 698 0.55 15.58 -18.05
CA SER A 698 1.99 15.29 -18.13
C SER A 698 2.32 14.25 -19.23
N LEU A 699 1.45 13.26 -19.39
CA LEU A 699 1.58 12.25 -20.44
C LEU A 699 1.38 12.85 -21.84
N HIS A 700 0.42 13.74 -22.02
CA HIS A 700 0.23 14.46 -23.29
C HIS A 700 1.46 15.29 -23.68
N ILE A 701 2.10 15.95 -22.71
CA ILE A 701 3.34 16.71 -22.94
C ILE A 701 4.49 15.76 -23.33
N SER A 702 4.64 14.63 -22.64
CA SER A 702 5.71 13.67 -22.87
C SER A 702 5.55 12.91 -24.21
N LEU A 703 4.31 12.72 -24.69
CA LEU A 703 4.05 12.09 -26.00
C LEU A 703 4.52 12.95 -27.18
N GLN A 704 4.59 14.27 -27.02
CA GLN A 704 5.08 15.20 -28.05
C GLN A 704 6.62 15.19 -28.18
N GLN A 705 7.33 14.53 -27.27
CA GLN A 705 8.79 14.55 -27.15
C GLN A 705 9.34 13.11 -27.12
N ALA A 706 9.26 12.41 -28.25
CA ALA A 706 9.64 10.98 -28.31
C ALA A 706 11.16 10.78 -28.20
N GLU A 707 11.61 10.05 -27.16
CA GLU A 707 12.97 9.47 -27.08
C GLU A 707 12.92 7.95 -27.27
N GLU A 708 13.92 7.39 -27.95
CA GLU A 708 14.14 5.93 -28.01
C GLU A 708 14.49 5.37 -26.63
N ARG A 709 13.79 4.32 -26.22
CA ARG A 709 13.90 3.72 -24.89
C ARG A 709 14.74 2.44 -24.93
N GLN A 710 15.81 2.40 -24.15
CA GLN A 710 16.57 1.16 -23.92
C GLN A 710 15.93 0.37 -22.77
N VAL A 711 15.57 -0.89 -23.06
CA VAL A 711 15.06 -1.83 -22.04
C VAL A 711 16.22 -2.33 -21.18
N GLN A 712 16.13 -2.11 -19.87
CA GLN A 712 17.15 -2.60 -18.93
C GLN A 712 16.98 -4.10 -18.70
N LYS A 713 18.09 -4.84 -18.75
CA LYS A 713 18.05 -6.27 -18.40
C LYS A 713 17.75 -6.46 -16.92
N PRO A 714 16.81 -7.34 -16.55
CA PRO A 714 16.53 -7.63 -15.16
C PRO A 714 17.72 -8.32 -14.49
N LEU A 715 18.04 -7.88 -13.27
CA LEU A 715 18.98 -8.57 -12.42
C LEU A 715 18.26 -9.72 -11.71
N SER A 716 18.85 -10.90 -11.71
CA SER A 716 18.33 -12.07 -10.99
C SER A 716 19.40 -12.67 -10.09
N LEU A 717 18.98 -13.26 -8.97
CA LEU A 717 19.87 -14.01 -8.10
C LEU A 717 20.16 -15.39 -8.68
N PRO A 718 21.35 -15.96 -8.39
CA PRO A 718 21.70 -17.30 -8.83
C PRO A 718 20.84 -18.36 -8.11
N LEU A 719 20.57 -19.44 -8.82
CA LEU A 719 19.95 -20.61 -8.22
C LEU A 719 20.94 -21.30 -7.26
N PHE A 720 20.44 -21.90 -6.19
CA PHE A 720 21.27 -22.74 -5.32
C PHE A 720 21.66 -24.04 -6.05
N THR A 721 22.95 -24.16 -6.35
CA THR A 721 23.52 -25.30 -7.10
C THR A 721 24.30 -26.26 -6.19
N LYS A 722 24.82 -27.34 -6.73
CA LYS A 722 25.67 -28.27 -5.98
C LYS A 722 26.95 -27.62 -5.41
N LYS A 723 27.48 -26.59 -6.06
CA LYS A 723 28.67 -25.84 -5.60
C LYS A 723 28.37 -25.05 -4.32
N ASP A 724 27.14 -24.58 -4.16
CA ASP A 724 26.71 -23.73 -3.05
C ASP A 724 26.49 -24.51 -1.73
N ARG A 725 26.55 -25.86 -1.77
CA ARG A 725 26.41 -26.70 -0.57
C ARG A 725 27.47 -26.45 0.50
N LYS A 726 28.61 -25.88 0.10
CA LYS A 726 29.70 -25.53 1.01
C LYS A 726 29.56 -24.13 1.62
N LYS A 727 28.61 -23.33 1.10
CA LYS A 727 28.32 -22.00 1.64
C LYS A 727 27.63 -22.12 2.99
N LYS A 728 27.92 -21.19 3.86
CA LYS A 728 27.18 -21.03 5.12
C LYS A 728 25.74 -20.58 4.83
N ILE A 729 24.77 -21.30 5.39
CA ILE A 729 23.36 -20.92 5.27
C ILE A 729 23.01 -20.08 6.50
N ILE A 730 22.40 -18.90 6.28
CA ILE A 730 21.85 -18.07 7.36
C ILE A 730 20.32 -18.07 7.26
N ALA A 731 19.65 -18.15 8.40
CA ALA A 731 18.21 -18.08 8.50
C ALA A 731 17.78 -17.08 9.58
N PRO A 732 16.64 -16.38 9.41
CA PRO A 732 16.10 -15.49 10.44
C PRO A 732 15.89 -16.24 11.76
N PHE A 733 15.99 -15.49 12.87
CA PHE A 733 15.60 -15.98 14.18
C PHE A 733 14.11 -16.29 14.19
N PHE A 734 13.70 -17.36 14.85
CA PHE A 734 12.30 -17.76 14.93
C PHE A 734 11.76 -17.75 16.37
N THR A 735 12.27 -18.62 17.25
CA THR A 735 11.91 -18.63 18.68
C THR A 735 13.14 -18.84 19.56
N PRO A 736 13.11 -18.40 20.83
CA PRO A 736 14.22 -18.64 21.75
C PRO A 736 14.50 -20.12 22.04
N PHE A 737 13.58 -21.02 21.71
CA PHE A 737 13.64 -22.44 22.02
C PHE A 737 14.08 -23.30 20.82
N ILE A 738 13.53 -23.07 19.62
CA ILE A 738 13.88 -23.90 18.45
C ILE A 738 15.06 -23.34 17.67
N SER A 739 15.24 -22.00 17.59
CA SER A 739 16.33 -21.39 16.82
C SER A 739 17.71 -21.91 17.20
N PRO A 740 18.04 -22.15 18.49
CA PRO A 740 19.33 -22.75 18.88
C PRO A 740 19.54 -24.17 18.39
N LEU A 741 18.47 -24.92 18.07
CA LEU A 741 18.51 -26.32 17.66
C LEU A 741 18.56 -26.51 16.13
N ILE A 742 18.07 -25.52 15.37
CA ILE A 742 17.99 -25.56 13.90
C ILE A 742 19.35 -25.86 13.25
N PRO A 743 20.48 -25.24 13.67
CA PRO A 743 21.79 -25.55 13.12
C PRO A 743 22.17 -27.05 13.21
N SER A 744 21.83 -27.71 14.33
CA SER A 744 22.08 -29.13 14.53
C SER A 744 21.21 -30.00 13.61
N ILE A 745 19.96 -29.62 13.36
CA ILE A 745 19.06 -30.31 12.44
C ILE A 745 19.60 -30.24 11.01
N PHE A 746 20.06 -29.06 10.59
CA PHE A 746 20.63 -28.88 9.25
C PHE A 746 21.97 -29.61 9.08
N LYS A 747 22.74 -29.72 10.14
CA LYS A 747 23.98 -30.52 10.12
C LYS A 747 23.71 -32.01 9.90
N VAL A 748 22.62 -32.57 10.46
CA VAL A 748 22.14 -33.93 10.13
C VAL A 748 21.73 -34.04 8.66
N ALA A 749 21.19 -32.97 8.08
CA ALA A 749 20.86 -32.89 6.66
C ALA A 749 22.10 -32.70 5.74
N GLY A 750 23.28 -32.47 6.30
CA GLY A 750 24.54 -32.29 5.56
C GLY A 750 24.82 -30.84 5.15
N TYR A 751 24.24 -29.83 5.85
CA TYR A 751 24.43 -28.41 5.59
C TYR A 751 24.92 -27.67 6.82
N GLU A 752 25.78 -26.66 6.61
CA GLU A 752 26.19 -25.75 7.67
C GLU A 752 25.20 -24.56 7.71
N MET A 753 24.48 -24.41 8.81
CA MET A 753 23.51 -23.35 9.00
C MET A 753 23.74 -22.60 10.31
N GLU A 754 23.40 -21.32 10.30
CA GLU A 754 23.37 -20.46 11.48
C GLU A 754 22.08 -19.67 11.51
N THR A 755 21.44 -19.56 12.68
CA THR A 755 20.30 -18.67 12.87
C THR A 755 20.80 -17.29 13.27
N LEU A 756 20.23 -16.25 12.62
CA LEU A 756 20.54 -14.87 12.92
C LEU A 756 20.14 -14.52 14.37
N PRO A 757 20.74 -13.53 15.00
CA PRO A 757 20.31 -13.02 16.30
C PRO A 757 18.85 -12.54 16.29
N ILE A 758 18.32 -12.31 17.50
CA ILE A 758 17.01 -11.68 17.67
C ILE A 758 17.00 -10.32 16.97
N SER A 759 15.89 -9.99 16.31
CA SER A 759 15.70 -8.68 15.68
C SER A 759 15.83 -7.53 16.68
N ASP A 760 16.20 -6.36 16.18
CA ASP A 760 16.32 -5.12 16.96
C ASP A 760 15.85 -3.89 16.15
N GLU A 761 16.02 -2.68 16.70
CA GLU A 761 15.64 -1.43 16.03
C GLU A 761 16.35 -1.29 14.67
N CYS A 762 17.63 -1.65 14.57
CA CYS A 762 18.39 -1.60 13.33
C CYS A 762 17.82 -2.57 12.27
N SER A 763 17.33 -3.74 12.69
CA SER A 763 16.59 -4.67 11.81
C SER A 763 15.33 -4.02 11.25
N CYS A 764 14.61 -3.27 12.08
CA CYS A 764 13.41 -2.54 11.64
C CYS A 764 13.77 -1.47 10.60
N ASP A 765 14.81 -0.68 10.83
CA ASP A 765 15.25 0.40 9.93
C ASP A 765 15.69 -0.12 8.56
N TRP A 766 16.53 -1.17 8.53
CA TRP A 766 16.92 -1.80 7.28
C TRP A 766 15.74 -2.45 6.57
N GLY A 767 14.82 -3.05 7.31
CA GLY A 767 13.61 -3.63 6.75
C GLY A 767 12.70 -2.59 6.09
N LEU A 768 12.45 -1.48 6.73
CA LEU A 768 11.64 -0.38 6.19
C LEU A 768 12.25 0.26 4.94
N LYS A 769 13.58 0.21 4.81
CA LYS A 769 14.26 0.73 3.63
C LYS A 769 14.07 -0.16 2.39
N TYR A 770 13.99 -1.47 2.55
CA TYR A 770 13.95 -2.44 1.45
C TYR A 770 12.62 -3.17 1.29
N SER A 771 11.67 -2.96 2.20
CA SER A 771 10.28 -3.38 2.05
C SER A 771 9.36 -2.17 2.20
N ASN A 772 8.23 -2.16 1.48
CA ASN A 772 7.25 -1.10 1.70
C ASN A 772 6.54 -1.30 3.05
N ASN A 773 6.02 -0.24 3.62
CA ASN A 773 5.38 -0.27 4.94
C ASN A 773 3.96 -0.84 4.97
N GLU A 774 3.45 -1.33 3.85
CA GLU A 774 2.13 -2.00 3.75
C GLU A 774 2.25 -3.52 3.88
N VAL A 775 3.47 -4.07 3.74
CA VAL A 775 3.70 -5.49 4.02
C VAL A 775 3.56 -5.76 5.52
N CYS A 776 3.31 -7.02 5.87
CA CYS A 776 3.21 -7.40 7.28
C CYS A 776 4.55 -7.17 8.02
N TYR A 777 4.47 -6.74 9.28
CA TYR A 777 5.62 -6.41 10.11
C TYR A 777 6.69 -7.52 10.19
N PRO A 778 6.33 -8.82 10.27
CA PRO A 778 7.31 -9.91 10.17
C PRO A 778 8.17 -9.85 8.92
N ALA A 779 7.58 -9.52 7.75
CA ALA A 779 8.33 -9.40 6.51
C ALA A 779 9.39 -8.30 6.60
N THR A 780 9.03 -7.15 7.18
CA THR A 780 9.95 -6.04 7.41
C THR A 780 11.12 -6.46 8.29
N LEU A 781 10.86 -7.12 9.42
CA LEU A 781 11.92 -7.56 10.33
C LEU A 781 12.84 -8.60 9.68
N ILE A 782 12.27 -9.59 9.00
CA ILE A 782 13.04 -10.66 8.34
C ILE A 782 13.94 -10.10 7.24
N VAL A 783 13.44 -9.19 6.40
CA VAL A 783 14.25 -8.52 5.38
C VAL A 783 15.34 -7.70 6.04
N GLY A 784 15.01 -6.98 7.12
CA GLY A 784 15.95 -6.17 7.87
C GLY A 784 17.06 -6.98 8.54
N ASP A 785 16.74 -8.10 9.18
CA ASP A 785 17.72 -9.01 9.81
C ASP A 785 18.76 -9.51 8.79
N ILE A 786 18.29 -9.89 7.60
CA ILE A 786 19.17 -10.39 6.52
C ILE A 786 20.06 -9.27 5.98
N VAL A 787 19.49 -8.10 5.69
CA VAL A 787 20.28 -6.96 5.18
C VAL A 787 21.29 -6.50 6.21
N LYS A 788 20.88 -6.38 7.47
CA LYS A 788 21.72 -6.01 8.60
C LYS A 788 22.93 -6.94 8.73
N ALA A 789 22.70 -8.26 8.68
CA ALA A 789 23.72 -9.28 8.82
C ALA A 789 24.87 -9.12 7.81
N PHE A 790 24.54 -8.71 6.57
CA PHE A 790 25.53 -8.41 5.54
C PHE A 790 26.17 -7.03 5.72
N LYS A 791 25.40 -6.01 6.10
CA LYS A 791 25.88 -4.62 6.30
C LYS A 791 26.85 -4.50 7.46
N GLU A 792 26.67 -5.27 8.53
CA GLU A 792 27.59 -5.33 9.66
C GLU A 792 28.90 -6.09 9.34
N GLY A 793 29.01 -6.65 8.13
CA GLY A 793 30.20 -7.42 7.72
C GLY A 793 30.36 -8.78 8.43
N ARG A 794 29.32 -9.22 9.15
CA ARG A 794 29.32 -10.51 9.86
C ARG A 794 29.39 -11.69 8.91
N TYR A 795 28.78 -11.55 7.74
CA TYR A 795 28.76 -12.55 6.69
C TYR A 795 29.18 -11.96 5.34
N ASN A 796 29.98 -12.73 4.59
CA ASN A 796 30.35 -12.36 3.24
C ASN A 796 29.25 -12.86 2.27
N PRO A 797 28.58 -11.96 1.50
CA PRO A 797 27.52 -12.35 0.57
C PRO A 797 27.90 -13.42 -0.46
N ASP A 798 29.18 -13.44 -0.89
CA ASP A 798 29.66 -14.40 -1.89
C ASP A 798 29.77 -15.83 -1.35
N ASN A 799 30.01 -15.99 -0.04
CA ASN A 799 30.17 -17.26 0.63
C ASN A 799 28.95 -17.66 1.49
N THR A 800 27.85 -16.91 1.38
CA THR A 800 26.65 -17.14 2.19
C THR A 800 25.45 -17.44 1.32
N CYS A 801 24.54 -18.24 1.84
CA CYS A 801 23.21 -18.50 1.30
C CYS A 801 22.16 -18.10 2.32
N VAL A 802 21.04 -17.53 1.90
CA VAL A 802 19.93 -17.19 2.78
C VAL A 802 18.87 -18.29 2.71
N ALA A 803 18.37 -18.75 3.85
CA ALA A 803 17.26 -19.69 3.91
C ALA A 803 16.03 -19.01 4.53
N ILE A 804 14.86 -19.32 3.97
CA ILE A 804 13.56 -18.89 4.47
C ILE A 804 12.55 -20.05 4.38
N THR A 805 11.67 -20.14 5.36
CA THR A 805 10.53 -21.03 5.30
C THR A 805 9.36 -20.36 4.59
N GLN A 806 8.60 -21.12 3.81
CA GLN A 806 7.36 -20.66 3.17
C GLN A 806 6.20 -21.49 3.68
N THR A 807 5.16 -20.79 4.16
CA THR A 807 3.97 -21.44 4.71
C THR A 807 3.03 -21.98 3.64
N GLY A 808 3.06 -21.39 2.44
CA GLY A 808 2.07 -21.66 1.39
C GLY A 808 0.67 -21.15 1.73
N GLY A 809 -0.33 -21.56 0.95
CA GLY A 809 -1.70 -21.15 1.15
C GLY A 809 -1.93 -19.65 0.91
N GLN A 810 -2.91 -19.09 1.61
CA GLN A 810 -3.27 -17.68 1.49
C GLN A 810 -2.30 -16.75 2.22
N CYS A 811 -1.40 -17.28 3.05
CA CYS A 811 -0.49 -16.50 3.87
C CYS A 811 0.52 -15.72 3.04
N ARG A 812 0.71 -14.45 3.38
CA ARG A 812 1.67 -13.54 2.73
C ARG A 812 3.13 -13.96 2.92
N ALA A 813 3.43 -14.74 3.97
CA ALA A 813 4.77 -15.28 4.22
C ALA A 813 5.32 -16.10 3.06
N SER A 814 4.47 -16.65 2.21
CA SER A 814 4.88 -17.32 0.98
C SER A 814 5.66 -16.41 0.01
N ASN A 815 5.44 -15.09 0.07
CA ASN A 815 6.14 -14.09 -0.76
C ASN A 815 7.27 -13.33 -0.05
N TYR A 816 7.64 -13.69 1.17
CA TYR A 816 8.82 -13.08 1.81
C TYR A 816 10.10 -13.29 0.99
N ILE A 817 10.19 -14.41 0.31
CA ILE A 817 11.32 -14.72 -0.58
C ILE A 817 11.50 -13.68 -1.68
N SER A 818 10.41 -13.13 -2.25
CA SER A 818 10.47 -12.10 -3.29
C SER A 818 11.05 -10.79 -2.74
N LEU A 819 10.65 -10.38 -1.54
CA LEU A 819 11.20 -9.20 -0.87
C LEU A 819 12.68 -9.37 -0.53
N ILE A 820 13.08 -10.55 -0.05
CA ILE A 820 14.48 -10.86 0.25
C ILE A 820 15.32 -10.82 -1.03
N LYS A 821 14.86 -11.46 -2.11
CA LYS A 821 15.53 -11.42 -3.43
C LYS A 821 15.76 -9.98 -3.87
N LYS A 822 14.72 -9.17 -3.81
CA LYS A 822 14.78 -7.76 -4.17
C LYS A 822 15.78 -6.99 -3.30
N ALA A 823 15.71 -7.15 -1.98
CA ALA A 823 16.62 -6.49 -1.05
C ALA A 823 18.10 -6.85 -1.31
N LEU A 824 18.38 -8.12 -1.62
CA LEU A 824 19.74 -8.58 -1.98
C LEU A 824 20.22 -7.95 -3.30
N ILE A 825 19.38 -7.94 -4.34
CA ILE A 825 19.69 -7.33 -5.64
C ILE A 825 19.99 -5.83 -5.48
N GLU A 826 19.17 -5.12 -4.73
CA GLU A 826 19.30 -3.68 -4.51
C GLU A 826 20.56 -3.28 -3.72
N ASN A 827 21.05 -4.19 -2.86
CA ASN A 827 22.32 -4.03 -2.16
C ASN A 827 23.55 -4.51 -2.94
N GLY A 828 23.37 -5.02 -4.16
CA GLY A 828 24.45 -5.55 -4.98
C GLY A 828 24.92 -6.96 -4.59
N TYR A 829 24.18 -7.66 -3.72
CA TYR A 829 24.50 -9.03 -3.28
C TYR A 829 23.99 -10.06 -4.30
N THR A 830 24.36 -9.86 -5.56
CA THR A 830 23.83 -10.64 -6.69
C THR A 830 24.36 -12.08 -6.78
N HIS A 831 25.34 -12.45 -5.94
CA HIS A 831 25.92 -13.80 -5.89
C HIS A 831 25.40 -14.67 -4.72
N THR A 832 24.45 -14.14 -3.93
CA THR A 832 23.88 -14.82 -2.77
C THR A 832 22.63 -15.62 -3.18
N PRO A 833 22.69 -16.96 -3.25
CA PRO A 833 21.51 -17.77 -3.54
C PRO A 833 20.56 -17.81 -2.34
N ILE A 834 19.26 -18.06 -2.64
CA ILE A 834 18.24 -18.23 -1.60
C ILE A 834 17.69 -19.66 -1.65
N LEU A 835 17.56 -20.25 -0.46
CA LEU A 835 16.85 -21.51 -0.22
C LEU A 835 15.46 -21.24 0.33
N SER A 836 14.48 -21.90 -0.23
CA SER A 836 13.10 -21.91 0.26
C SER A 836 12.75 -23.31 0.76
N ILE A 837 12.25 -23.38 1.99
CA ILE A 837 11.77 -24.62 2.59
C ILE A 837 10.26 -24.50 2.72
N ALA A 838 9.55 -25.15 1.80
CA ALA A 838 8.10 -25.15 1.78
C ALA A 838 7.55 -26.49 2.34
N PHE A 839 6.60 -26.39 3.25
CA PHE A 839 5.89 -27.53 3.80
C PHE A 839 4.50 -27.63 3.15
N GLY A 840 4.33 -28.57 2.20
CA GLY A 840 3.02 -29.03 1.74
C GLY A 840 2.26 -28.15 0.75
N SER A 841 2.81 -27.08 0.19
CA SER A 841 2.05 -26.13 -0.61
C SER A 841 2.35 -26.07 -2.11
N GLY A 842 3.27 -26.85 -2.63
CA GLY A 842 3.60 -26.81 -4.07
C GLY A 842 4.23 -25.50 -4.56
N ILE A 843 4.74 -24.66 -3.68
CA ILE A 843 5.49 -23.45 -4.04
C ILE A 843 6.90 -23.89 -4.43
N ASP A 844 7.20 -23.79 -5.72
CA ASP A 844 8.48 -24.23 -6.26
C ASP A 844 9.45 -23.05 -6.36
N ASN A 845 10.50 -23.10 -5.52
CA ASN A 845 11.69 -22.30 -5.73
C ASN A 845 12.75 -23.22 -6.34
N GLN A 846 13.17 -22.92 -7.55
CA GLN A 846 14.20 -23.72 -8.23
C GLN A 846 15.51 -23.69 -7.45
N GLN A 847 15.88 -24.83 -6.87
CA GLN A 847 17.08 -24.99 -6.05
C GLN A 847 17.71 -26.37 -6.27
N PRO A 848 18.26 -26.63 -7.48
CA PRO A 848 18.68 -27.99 -7.90
C PRO A 848 19.81 -28.57 -7.05
N GLY A 849 20.56 -27.74 -6.34
CA GLY A 849 21.62 -28.15 -5.42
C GLY A 849 21.13 -28.63 -4.06
N PHE A 850 19.95 -28.21 -3.62
CA PHE A 850 19.42 -28.54 -2.31
C PHE A 850 18.74 -29.91 -2.32
N LYS A 851 19.37 -30.87 -1.66
CA LYS A 851 18.85 -32.23 -1.53
C LYS A 851 18.94 -32.68 -0.08
N VAL A 852 17.81 -33.07 0.48
CA VAL A 852 17.68 -33.56 1.85
C VAL A 852 17.07 -34.95 1.83
N ASN A 853 17.65 -35.86 2.56
CA ASN A 853 17.01 -37.17 2.82
C ASN A 853 15.97 -36.97 3.94
N TRP A 854 14.74 -36.65 3.54
CA TRP A 854 13.67 -36.32 4.48
C TRP A 854 13.29 -37.53 5.36
N LEU A 855 13.43 -38.76 4.90
CA LEU A 855 13.18 -39.94 5.73
C LEU A 855 14.16 -40.01 6.92
N LYS A 856 15.36 -39.49 6.74
CA LYS A 856 16.39 -39.46 7.80
C LYS A 856 16.20 -38.20 8.72
N VAL A 857 15.86 -37.06 8.16
CA VAL A 857 15.89 -35.76 8.88
C VAL A 857 14.55 -35.44 9.55
N LEU A 858 13.43 -35.80 8.93
CA LEU A 858 12.10 -35.44 9.43
C LEU A 858 11.80 -35.93 10.85
N PRO A 859 12.10 -37.19 11.22
CA PRO A 859 11.83 -37.68 12.57
C PRO A 859 12.56 -36.90 13.65
N ILE A 860 13.84 -36.58 13.45
CA ILE A 860 14.60 -35.81 14.44
C ILE A 860 14.20 -34.33 14.45
N ALA A 861 13.81 -33.76 13.31
CA ALA A 861 13.32 -32.39 13.23
C ALA A 861 12.00 -32.26 14.00
N LEU A 862 11.05 -33.18 13.83
CA LEU A 862 9.78 -33.20 14.57
C LEU A 862 10.01 -33.42 16.08
N ALA A 863 10.93 -34.33 16.45
CA ALA A 863 11.31 -34.53 17.84
C ALA A 863 11.96 -33.28 18.46
N ALA A 864 12.79 -32.56 17.71
CA ALA A 864 13.37 -31.30 18.18
C ALA A 864 12.35 -30.17 18.37
N VAL A 865 11.34 -30.08 17.49
CA VAL A 865 10.22 -29.13 17.65
C VAL A 865 9.45 -29.48 18.91
N LEU A 866 9.06 -30.73 19.10
CA LEU A 866 8.33 -31.19 20.27
C LEU A 866 9.13 -30.99 21.57
N TYR A 867 10.43 -31.28 21.52
CA TYR A 867 11.36 -31.04 22.62
C TYR A 867 11.41 -29.55 22.99
N SER A 868 11.56 -28.68 22.00
CA SER A 868 11.61 -27.23 22.23
C SER A 868 10.33 -26.69 22.82
N ASP A 869 9.16 -27.19 22.37
CA ASP A 869 7.86 -26.81 22.92
C ASP A 869 7.72 -27.24 24.39
N CYS A 870 8.18 -28.45 24.74
CA CYS A 870 8.17 -28.93 26.12
C CYS A 870 9.08 -28.09 27.03
N ILE A 871 10.31 -27.80 26.60
CA ILE A 871 11.21 -26.92 27.34
C ILE A 871 10.63 -25.50 27.49
N ALA A 872 9.97 -24.96 26.47
CA ALA A 872 9.27 -23.68 26.55
C ALA A 872 8.17 -23.72 27.63
N LYS A 873 7.35 -24.76 27.61
CA LYS A 873 6.27 -24.98 28.59
C LYS A 873 6.82 -25.07 30.02
N PHE A 874 7.87 -25.87 30.23
CA PHE A 874 8.54 -26.01 31.53
C PHE A 874 9.12 -24.68 32.00
N TYR A 875 9.82 -23.97 31.13
CA TYR A 875 10.41 -22.67 31.43
C TYR A 875 9.36 -21.64 31.86
N TYR A 876 8.29 -21.45 31.07
CA TYR A 876 7.27 -20.45 31.39
C TYR A 876 6.46 -20.81 32.64
N ALA A 877 6.29 -22.08 32.95
CA ALA A 877 5.68 -22.52 34.19
C ALA A 877 6.61 -22.31 35.40
N ALA A 878 7.91 -22.58 35.21
CA ALA A 878 8.89 -22.56 36.30
C ALA A 878 9.38 -21.14 36.65
N VAL A 879 9.54 -20.26 35.67
CA VAL A 879 10.18 -18.95 35.85
C VAL A 879 9.44 -18.06 36.84
N VAL A 880 8.10 -18.16 36.95
CA VAL A 880 7.31 -17.42 37.93
C VAL A 880 7.27 -18.11 39.29
N ARG A 881 7.72 -19.36 39.38
CA ARG A 881 7.71 -20.23 40.60
C ARG A 881 9.11 -20.49 41.15
N GLU A 882 10.17 -20.03 40.48
CA GLU A 882 11.53 -20.37 40.88
C GLU A 882 11.86 -19.89 42.31
N LYS A 883 12.58 -20.76 43.08
CA LYS A 883 13.01 -20.47 44.43
C LYS A 883 14.10 -19.38 44.46
N LYS A 884 14.95 -19.37 43.44
CA LYS A 884 16.03 -18.38 43.26
C LYS A 884 15.92 -17.80 41.85
N PRO A 885 15.88 -16.48 41.66
CA PRO A 885 15.81 -15.85 40.36
C PRO A 885 16.90 -16.32 39.41
N GLY A 886 16.53 -16.62 38.15
CA GLY A 886 17.41 -17.03 37.07
C GLY A 886 17.71 -18.53 37.01
N GLN A 887 17.21 -19.35 37.91
CA GLN A 887 17.41 -20.81 37.84
C GLN A 887 16.68 -21.43 36.64
N ALA A 888 15.44 -21.01 36.37
CA ALA A 888 14.69 -21.51 35.23
C ALA A 888 15.36 -21.17 33.88
N ALA A 889 15.91 -19.97 33.76
CA ALA A 889 16.65 -19.56 32.56
C ALA A 889 17.92 -20.41 32.35
N LYS A 890 18.67 -20.66 33.43
CA LYS A 890 19.87 -21.55 33.39
C LYS A 890 19.53 -22.98 32.97
N LEU A 891 18.46 -23.56 33.53
CA LEU A 891 18.00 -24.89 33.13
C LEU A 891 17.55 -24.91 31.66
N LYS A 892 16.78 -23.90 31.22
CA LYS A 892 16.38 -23.78 29.81
C LYS A 892 17.61 -23.83 28.88
N ASP A 893 18.61 -22.97 29.16
CA ASP A 893 19.81 -22.89 28.32
C ASP A 893 20.61 -24.21 28.36
N MET A 894 20.76 -24.80 29.54
CA MET A 894 21.44 -26.10 29.71
C MET A 894 20.76 -27.22 28.89
N TYR A 895 19.43 -27.34 28.95
CA TYR A 895 18.69 -28.37 28.23
C TYR A 895 18.72 -28.12 26.71
N LEU A 896 18.66 -26.88 26.25
CA LEU A 896 18.79 -26.55 24.83
C LEU A 896 20.21 -26.86 24.32
N GLU A 897 21.25 -26.60 25.10
CA GLU A 897 22.64 -26.98 24.72
C GLU A 897 22.81 -28.48 24.73
N ALA A 898 22.30 -29.20 25.73
CA ALA A 898 22.38 -30.64 25.82
C ALA A 898 21.63 -31.38 24.68
N ALA A 899 20.59 -30.75 24.12
CA ALA A 899 19.84 -31.30 22.98
C ALA A 899 20.68 -31.35 21.68
N LYS A 900 21.62 -30.42 21.47
CA LYS A 900 22.38 -30.31 20.23
C LYS A 900 23.17 -31.60 19.88
N PRO A 901 24.01 -32.19 20.77
CA PRO A 901 24.68 -33.44 20.49
C PRO A 901 23.72 -34.62 20.34
N LEU A 902 22.57 -34.64 21.01
CA LEU A 902 21.54 -35.67 20.85
C LEU A 902 20.90 -35.60 19.46
N ILE A 903 20.59 -34.42 18.97
CA ILE A 903 20.10 -34.21 17.61
C ILE A 903 21.12 -34.70 16.57
N LEU A 904 22.41 -34.41 16.77
CA LEU A 904 23.47 -34.86 15.87
C LEU A 904 23.62 -36.38 15.80
N LYS A 905 23.31 -37.10 16.88
CA LYS A 905 23.24 -38.58 16.89
C LYS A 905 22.06 -39.10 16.09
N ASN A 906 21.13 -38.25 15.71
CA ASN A 906 19.93 -38.60 14.94
C ASN A 906 19.06 -39.69 15.58
N ARG A 907 18.88 -39.61 16.91
CA ARG A 907 18.05 -40.54 17.69
C ARG A 907 16.90 -39.79 18.35
N PRO A 908 15.72 -39.74 17.72
CA PRO A 908 14.57 -39.01 18.28
C PRO A 908 14.14 -39.47 19.67
N GLU A 909 14.25 -40.76 19.93
CA GLU A 909 13.84 -41.37 21.22
C GLU A 909 14.77 -40.91 22.36
N ASP A 910 16.06 -40.84 22.14
CA ASP A 910 17.05 -40.38 23.14
C ASP A 910 16.76 -38.93 23.50
N LEU A 911 16.45 -38.08 22.49
CA LEU A 911 16.12 -36.68 22.71
C LEU A 911 14.85 -36.51 23.53
N LEU A 912 13.79 -37.25 23.19
CA LEU A 912 12.51 -37.17 23.91
C LEU A 912 12.56 -37.78 25.31
N SER A 913 13.37 -38.82 25.53
CA SER A 913 13.55 -39.43 26.88
C SER A 913 14.21 -38.43 27.84
N TYR A 914 15.03 -37.50 27.34
CA TYR A 914 15.72 -36.49 28.16
C TYR A 914 14.74 -35.47 28.80
N LEU A 915 13.49 -35.36 28.25
CA LEU A 915 12.43 -34.54 28.82
C LEU A 915 11.98 -35.01 30.22
N SER A 916 12.09 -36.30 30.53
CA SER A 916 11.71 -36.81 31.87
C SER A 916 12.65 -36.24 32.93
N LEU A 917 13.94 -36.17 32.66
CA LEU A 917 14.91 -35.52 33.55
C LEU A 917 14.67 -34.00 33.67
N ALA A 918 14.38 -33.37 32.55
CA ALA A 918 14.09 -31.93 32.51
C ALA A 918 12.88 -31.57 33.39
N VAL A 919 11.78 -32.33 33.31
CA VAL A 919 10.59 -32.10 34.16
C VAL A 919 10.94 -32.16 35.64
N ASP A 920 11.70 -33.17 36.06
CA ASP A 920 12.07 -33.33 37.44
C ASP A 920 12.94 -32.19 37.98
N GLU A 921 13.93 -31.75 37.18
CA GLU A 921 14.79 -30.62 37.55
C GLU A 921 14.04 -29.28 37.55
N PHE A 922 13.16 -29.04 36.61
CA PHE A 922 12.31 -27.84 36.65
C PHE A 922 11.36 -27.86 37.85
N ASN A 923 10.80 -29.01 38.21
CA ASN A 923 9.97 -29.15 39.41
C ASN A 923 10.76 -28.86 40.69
N GLN A 924 12.02 -29.32 40.83
CA GLN A 924 12.84 -29.12 42.02
C GLN A 924 13.12 -27.63 42.32
N ILE A 925 13.23 -26.79 41.29
CA ILE A 925 13.47 -25.35 41.48
C ILE A 925 12.19 -24.56 41.78
N CYS A 926 11.00 -25.16 41.63
CA CYS A 926 9.72 -24.49 41.78
C CYS A 926 9.20 -24.51 43.24
N GLN A 927 8.52 -23.41 43.60
CA GLN A 927 7.66 -23.36 44.80
C GLN A 927 6.28 -23.85 44.41
N GLN A 928 5.58 -24.52 45.30
CA GLN A 928 4.18 -24.91 45.14
C GLN A 928 3.26 -23.69 45.39
N LYS A 929 3.13 -22.86 44.35
CA LYS A 929 2.27 -21.68 44.37
C LYS A 929 1.54 -21.54 43.05
N SER A 930 0.26 -21.20 43.12
CA SER A 930 -0.54 -20.91 41.96
C SER A 930 -0.33 -19.46 41.48
N TYR A 931 -0.22 -19.25 40.20
CA TYR A 931 -0.08 -17.92 39.54
C TYR A 931 -1.14 -17.77 38.45
N PRO A 932 -1.61 -16.53 38.20
CA PRO A 932 -2.48 -16.27 37.04
C PRO A 932 -1.82 -16.71 35.75
N LYS A 933 -2.60 -17.30 34.83
CA LYS A 933 -2.13 -17.78 33.53
C LYS A 933 -2.69 -16.91 32.41
N VAL A 934 -1.86 -16.50 31.49
CA VAL A 934 -2.23 -15.69 30.33
C VAL A 934 -1.71 -16.33 29.05
N GLY A 935 -2.62 -16.58 28.10
CA GLY A 935 -2.27 -17.03 26.76
C GLY A 935 -1.75 -15.87 25.90
N VAL A 936 -0.59 -16.02 25.29
CA VAL A 936 -0.04 -15.06 24.31
C VAL A 936 -0.30 -15.61 22.94
N VAL A 937 -1.33 -15.08 22.25
CA VAL A 937 -1.77 -15.48 20.91
C VAL A 937 -1.47 -14.39 19.89
N GLY A 938 -1.41 -14.74 18.61
CA GLY A 938 -1.16 -13.81 17.52
C GLY A 938 -0.49 -14.47 16.32
N GLU A 939 0.05 -13.65 15.43
CA GLU A 939 0.80 -14.08 14.27
C GLU A 939 2.05 -14.86 14.71
N ILE A 940 2.40 -15.91 13.96
CA ILE A 940 3.38 -16.91 14.40
C ILE A 940 4.78 -16.34 14.66
N PHE A 941 5.27 -15.42 13.83
CA PHE A 941 6.56 -14.79 14.04
C PHE A 941 6.52 -13.79 15.20
N LEU A 942 5.47 -12.95 15.25
CA LEU A 942 5.35 -11.90 16.27
C LEU A 942 5.26 -12.47 17.69
N LYS A 943 4.44 -13.51 17.89
CA LYS A 943 4.26 -14.07 19.23
C LYS A 943 5.49 -14.78 19.80
N PHE A 944 6.42 -15.21 18.94
CA PHE A 944 7.63 -15.93 19.37
C PHE A 944 8.91 -15.08 19.36
N ASN A 945 8.95 -13.98 18.60
CA ASN A 945 10.11 -13.11 18.57
C ASN A 945 10.00 -12.04 19.69
N PRO A 946 10.91 -12.03 20.69
CA PRO A 946 10.84 -11.11 21.82
C PRO A 946 10.79 -9.63 21.43
N PHE A 947 11.63 -9.20 20.48
CA PHE A 947 11.62 -7.83 19.97
C PHE A 947 10.30 -7.49 19.27
N ALA A 948 9.80 -8.39 18.42
CA ALA A 948 8.58 -8.16 17.65
C ALA A 948 7.33 -8.02 18.54
N GLN A 949 7.26 -8.76 19.64
CA GLN A 949 6.20 -8.67 20.66
C GLN A 949 6.46 -7.59 21.72
N LYS A 950 7.53 -6.81 21.60
CA LYS A 950 7.94 -5.78 22.58
C LYS A 950 8.13 -6.34 24.00
N ASP A 951 8.77 -7.49 24.11
CA ASP A 951 9.06 -8.21 25.36
C ASP A 951 7.86 -8.42 26.29
N ILE A 952 6.65 -8.55 25.72
CA ILE A 952 5.41 -8.72 26.51
C ILE A 952 5.47 -9.96 27.40
N THR A 953 6.15 -11.01 26.96
CA THR A 953 6.34 -12.23 27.76
C THR A 953 7.19 -11.97 29.00
N THR A 954 8.29 -11.25 28.88
CA THR A 954 9.12 -10.82 30.01
C THR A 954 8.34 -9.90 30.94
N TRP A 955 7.60 -8.95 30.38
CA TRP A 955 6.76 -8.03 31.14
C TRP A 955 5.69 -8.75 31.99
N LEU A 956 5.08 -9.82 31.45
CA LEU A 956 4.12 -10.65 32.19
C LEU A 956 4.81 -11.45 33.32
N ILE A 957 5.95 -12.08 33.02
CA ILE A 957 6.74 -12.86 33.98
C ILE A 957 7.15 -12.00 35.20
N ASP A 958 7.66 -10.80 34.96
CA ASP A 958 8.08 -9.85 36.00
C ASP A 958 6.94 -9.45 36.95
N ARG A 959 5.69 -9.65 36.53
CA ARG A 959 4.49 -9.41 37.33
C ARG A 959 3.90 -10.68 37.93
N GLY A 960 4.63 -11.77 37.88
CA GLY A 960 4.19 -13.05 38.43
C GLY A 960 3.02 -13.68 37.66
N ILE A 961 2.98 -13.47 36.34
CA ILE A 961 1.97 -14.05 35.46
C ILE A 961 2.62 -15.15 34.63
N GLU A 962 2.06 -16.36 34.70
CA GLU A 962 2.52 -17.50 33.88
C GLU A 962 2.07 -17.30 32.44
N VAL A 963 3.04 -17.32 31.52
CA VAL A 963 2.77 -17.24 30.09
C VAL A 963 2.47 -18.63 29.53
N VAL A 964 1.39 -18.74 28.78
CA VAL A 964 1.01 -19.98 28.07
C VAL A 964 1.05 -19.70 26.57
N PRO A 965 2.19 -19.89 25.88
CA PRO A 965 2.28 -19.70 24.45
C PRO A 965 1.65 -20.91 23.72
N PRO A 966 1.00 -20.70 22.55
CA PRO A 966 0.62 -21.81 21.68
C PRO A 966 1.86 -22.59 21.26
N LEU A 967 1.75 -23.92 21.19
CA LEU A 967 2.86 -24.77 20.82
C LEU A 967 3.08 -24.75 19.29
N MET A 968 4.32 -24.83 18.86
CA MET A 968 4.66 -24.98 17.43
C MET A 968 4.16 -26.33 16.88
N THR A 969 4.16 -27.36 17.70
CA THR A 969 3.63 -28.68 17.36
C THR A 969 2.17 -28.59 16.89
N ASP A 970 1.35 -27.76 17.53
CA ASP A 970 -0.07 -27.57 17.15
C ASP A 970 -0.20 -27.00 15.72
N PHE A 971 0.70 -26.10 15.33
CA PHE A 971 0.72 -25.56 13.97
C PHE A 971 0.98 -26.65 12.91
N PHE A 972 1.87 -27.58 13.17
CA PHE A 972 2.11 -28.71 12.26
C PHE A 972 0.95 -29.73 12.27
N MET A 973 0.35 -29.97 13.45
CA MET A 973 -0.80 -30.89 13.57
C MET A 973 -2.04 -30.40 12.84
N GLN A 974 -2.25 -29.08 12.78
CA GLN A 974 -3.35 -28.47 12.02
C GLN A 974 -3.32 -28.87 10.54
N SER A 975 -2.13 -29.15 9.98
CA SER A 975 -1.98 -29.54 8.58
C SER A 975 -2.75 -30.85 8.26
N PHE A 976 -2.82 -31.80 9.19
CA PHE A 976 -3.56 -33.05 9.01
C PHE A 976 -5.07 -32.80 9.00
N VAL A 977 -5.56 -31.93 9.90
CA VAL A 977 -6.97 -31.53 9.94
C VAL A 977 -7.36 -30.82 8.66
N ASN A 978 -6.55 -29.85 8.22
CA ASN A 978 -6.78 -29.12 6.97
C ASN A 978 -6.79 -30.07 5.74
N MET A 979 -5.95 -31.10 5.73
CA MET A 979 -5.91 -32.07 4.64
C MET A 979 -7.25 -32.84 4.55
N LYS A 980 -7.80 -33.28 5.67
CA LYS A 980 -9.08 -33.97 5.75
C LYS A 980 -10.23 -33.09 5.31
N VAL A 981 -10.34 -31.88 5.89
CA VAL A 981 -11.39 -30.91 5.54
C VAL A 981 -11.36 -30.54 4.05
N ASN A 982 -10.16 -30.33 3.48
CA ASN A 982 -10.02 -30.00 2.06
C ASN A 982 -10.47 -31.15 1.13
N GLN A 983 -10.32 -32.41 1.56
CA GLN A 983 -10.78 -33.56 0.81
C GLN A 983 -12.29 -33.73 0.91
N ASP A 984 -12.84 -33.65 2.13
CA ASP A 984 -14.27 -33.80 2.41
C ASP A 984 -15.12 -32.70 1.73
N SER A 985 -14.60 -31.46 1.68
CA SER A 985 -15.24 -30.32 1.00
C SER A 985 -14.94 -30.23 -0.50
N HIS A 986 -14.34 -31.25 -1.09
CA HIS A 986 -13.93 -31.30 -2.50
C HIS A 986 -13.06 -30.08 -2.94
N ILE A 987 -12.32 -29.45 -2.03
CA ILE A 987 -11.40 -28.35 -2.33
C ILE A 987 -10.14 -28.87 -3.03
N LYS A 988 -9.71 -30.09 -2.68
CA LYS A 988 -8.58 -30.79 -3.30
C LYS A 988 -8.96 -32.24 -3.64
N LYS A 989 -8.31 -32.78 -4.67
CA LYS A 989 -8.45 -34.21 -5.00
C LYS A 989 -7.98 -35.06 -3.84
N LYS A 990 -8.67 -36.16 -3.61
CA LYS A 990 -8.33 -37.14 -2.56
C LYS A 990 -7.13 -37.98 -3.02
N TYR A 991 -5.94 -37.71 -2.49
CA TYR A 991 -4.73 -38.46 -2.80
C TYR A 991 -4.32 -39.42 -1.67
N ILE A 992 -4.69 -39.07 -0.44
CA ILE A 992 -4.33 -39.87 0.75
C ILE A 992 -5.63 -40.38 1.38
N PRO A 993 -5.74 -41.69 1.62
CA PRO A 993 -6.91 -42.24 2.30
C PRO A 993 -7.03 -41.71 3.73
N ASP A 994 -8.26 -41.49 4.19
CA ASP A 994 -8.53 -40.89 5.51
C ASP A 994 -7.88 -41.69 6.65
N PHE A 995 -7.91 -43.05 6.57
CA PHE A 995 -7.29 -43.90 7.58
C PHE A 995 -5.77 -43.65 7.71
N ALA A 996 -5.09 -43.30 6.62
CA ALA A 996 -3.65 -42.97 6.67
C ALA A 996 -3.39 -41.62 7.33
N ILE A 997 -4.27 -40.64 7.09
CA ILE A 997 -4.21 -39.34 7.78
C ILE A 997 -4.47 -39.55 9.27
N ASP A 998 -5.51 -40.27 9.62
CA ASP A 998 -5.89 -40.56 11.02
C ASP A 998 -4.81 -41.37 11.75
N TRP A 999 -4.16 -42.30 11.06
CA TRP A 999 -3.05 -43.07 11.62
C TRP A 999 -1.81 -42.20 11.90
N LEU A 1000 -1.42 -41.34 10.94
CA LEU A 1000 -0.31 -40.41 11.14
C LEU A 1000 -0.60 -39.43 12.28
N TYR A 1001 -1.80 -38.81 12.29
CA TYR A 1001 -2.27 -37.95 13.34
C TYR A 1001 -2.23 -38.68 14.71
N GLY A 1002 -2.78 -39.87 14.78
CA GLY A 1002 -2.81 -40.69 16.00
C GLY A 1002 -1.41 -41.06 16.53
N LYS A 1003 -0.42 -41.30 15.65
CA LYS A 1003 0.97 -41.50 16.08
C LYS A 1003 1.56 -40.27 16.74
N VAL A 1004 1.39 -39.08 16.15
CA VAL A 1004 1.92 -37.83 16.70
C VAL A 1004 1.19 -37.50 17.98
N GLN A 1005 -0.14 -37.67 18.01
CA GLN A 1005 -0.94 -37.42 19.19
C GLN A 1005 -0.54 -38.29 20.38
N LYS A 1006 -0.27 -39.60 20.15
CA LYS A 1006 0.22 -40.50 21.20
C LYS A 1006 1.55 -40.03 21.80
N GLN A 1007 2.45 -39.46 21.01
CA GLN A 1007 3.70 -38.88 21.53
C GLN A 1007 3.43 -37.64 22.37
N ILE A 1008 2.54 -36.76 21.91
CA ILE A 1008 2.12 -35.56 22.67
C ILE A 1008 1.48 -35.97 23.98
N ASP A 1009 0.57 -36.96 23.98
CA ASP A 1009 -0.11 -37.45 25.17
C ASP A 1009 0.87 -38.07 26.19
N LYS A 1010 1.89 -38.79 25.69
CA LYS A 1010 2.96 -39.33 26.54
C LYS A 1010 3.73 -38.23 27.25
N ILE A 1011 4.09 -37.17 26.52
CA ILE A 1011 4.80 -36.02 27.06
C ILE A 1011 3.92 -35.21 28.02
N ASN A 1012 2.63 -35.03 27.69
CA ASN A 1012 1.68 -34.35 28.58
C ASN A 1012 1.50 -35.12 29.89
N LYS A 1013 1.59 -36.46 29.90
CA LYS A 1013 1.57 -37.26 31.14
C LYS A 1013 2.81 -36.99 31.99
N ILE A 1014 3.98 -36.81 31.39
CA ILE A 1014 5.20 -36.46 32.08
C ILE A 1014 5.10 -35.01 32.64
N GLY A 1015 4.52 -34.08 31.85
CA GLY A 1015 4.38 -32.66 32.21
C GLY A 1015 3.24 -32.33 33.20
N LYS A 1016 2.41 -33.27 33.61
CA LYS A 1016 1.28 -33.05 34.54
C LYS A 1016 1.69 -32.70 35.99
N ALA A 1017 2.97 -32.60 36.25
CA ALA A 1017 3.44 -32.18 37.59
C ALA A 1017 3.36 -30.66 37.83
N PHE A 1018 2.97 -29.84 36.81
CA PHE A 1018 2.80 -28.38 36.92
C PHE A 1018 1.34 -27.93 36.96
#